data_3feaacfb71a46b8b0c948832a337317c
#
_entry.id   3feaacfb71a46b8b0c948832a337317c
#
_cell.length_a   1.000
_cell.length_b   1.000
_cell.length_c   1.000
_cell.angle_alpha   90.00
_cell.angle_beta   90.00
_cell.angle_gamma   90.00
#
_symmetry.space_group_name_H-M   'P 1'
#
loop_
_entity.id
_entity.type
_entity.pdbx_description
1 polymer ?
#
loop_
_entity_poly.entity_id
_entity_poly.type
_entity_poly.pdbx_seq_one_letter_code
_entity_poly.pdbx_strand_id
1 'polypeptide(L)'
;MTKLAANDPWLKPYEERIRRRMEFTHARERSITQGGDIPLEQFADGYLHYGLHHDKEKGCWILREFLPGAQSVHLIGSFNNWQTMSVWKLKRVDDYGNWEICISDKAMRHGDFYRLFVHWGYGSGERIPAWATRVVQDPSTGIFSAQVWAPEDSYTFRYARPARTEEPLMIYECHIGMSSEEGKVSSYREFQEKVLPRIIDLGYNAIQIMAIQEHPYYGSFGYHVSSFFAPSSRFGTPDELKALIDAAHAAGLKVIMDLVHSHAVRNEVEGLACYDGSRTLFFHEGPRGDHPAWDSLCFDYGRNNVIHFLLSNCKYWLEVFQFDGFRFDGVSSMLYYNHGLGECFTSYSDYFNGHQDADAMAYLTLANKLIHSVYPDAITIAEEVSGMPGLAAPIEDGGFGFDYRLSMNIPDFWTKLITDHPDEEWSPGAIWYELTNRREDEKTISYAESHDQALVGDKTLIFRLADADMYWHMSRSSRTLSTDRAIALDKLIRLATATTMNGGYLNFMGNEFGHPEWIDFPREGNGWSYHYARRQWSLADNADLLYHDLQEFDRAMVRFIDSVKTFPSLHIEQYHIHEEDKTLAFGRGDYLFVFNFHPTRSHVDYPINVPEGAYTVVIDTDCKAFGGYGLIDDSLIYATQPAEKAGTAACPALAPLRLYLPARTALVLKRNTNN
;
A
#
# COMPACT_ATOMS: atom_id res chain seq x y z
N MET A 1 -0.52 20.87 26.51
CA MET A 1 -1.53 20.42 25.54
C MET A 1 -0.78 20.02 24.28
N THR A 2 -0.98 18.81 23.80
CA THR A 2 -0.38 18.35 22.55
C THR A 2 -0.94 19.18 21.39
N LYS A 3 -0.17 19.34 20.31
CA LYS A 3 -0.66 20.08 19.15
C LYS A 3 -1.86 19.37 18.48
N LEU A 4 -1.88 18.03 18.52
CA LEU A 4 -3.01 17.24 18.07
C LEU A 4 -4.33 17.65 18.77
N ALA A 5 -4.33 17.74 20.10
CA ALA A 5 -5.52 18.19 20.85
C ALA A 5 -5.76 19.71 20.78
N ALA A 6 -4.76 20.49 20.40
CA ALA A 6 -4.94 21.92 20.15
C ALA A 6 -5.64 22.18 18.81
N ASN A 7 -5.30 21.39 17.78
CA ASN A 7 -5.86 21.51 16.44
C ASN A 7 -7.29 20.95 16.36
N ASP A 8 -7.61 19.93 17.17
CA ASP A 8 -8.93 19.32 17.22
C ASP A 8 -9.57 19.48 18.61
N PRO A 9 -10.52 20.43 18.77
CA PRO A 9 -11.19 20.67 20.07
C PRO A 9 -11.88 19.45 20.66
N TRP A 10 -12.31 18.48 19.85
CA TRP A 10 -12.96 17.25 20.30
C TRP A 10 -11.99 16.27 20.97
N LEU A 11 -10.69 16.44 20.74
CA LEU A 11 -9.65 15.65 21.42
C LEU A 11 -9.24 16.20 22.78
N LYS A 12 -9.64 17.43 23.14
CA LYS A 12 -9.29 18.03 24.45
C LYS A 12 -9.67 17.16 25.66
N PRO A 13 -10.85 16.49 25.70
CA PRO A 13 -11.17 15.59 26.80
C PRO A 13 -10.23 14.39 26.93
N TYR A 14 -9.51 14.04 25.88
CA TYR A 14 -8.64 12.87 25.80
C TYR A 14 -7.15 13.22 25.85
N GLU A 15 -6.78 14.48 26.02
CA GLU A 15 -5.40 14.98 26.12
C GLU A 15 -4.53 14.17 27.06
N GLU A 16 -5.04 13.83 28.24
CA GLU A 16 -4.30 13.05 29.23
C GLU A 16 -4.03 11.61 28.73
N ARG A 17 -4.94 11.02 27.96
CA ARG A 17 -4.74 9.68 27.36
C ARG A 17 -3.71 9.72 26.23
N ILE A 18 -3.75 10.77 25.40
CA ILE A 18 -2.73 10.99 24.36
C ILE A 18 -1.35 11.15 25.00
N ARG A 19 -1.23 11.97 26.05
CA ARG A 19 0.03 12.19 26.77
C ARG A 19 0.55 10.90 27.41
N ARG A 20 -0.30 10.10 28.03
CA ARG A 20 0.08 8.79 28.60
C ARG A 20 0.56 7.81 27.54
N ARG A 21 -0.03 7.79 26.36
CA ARG A 21 0.45 7.00 25.22
C ARG A 21 1.87 7.43 24.82
N MET A 22 2.13 8.72 24.69
CA MET A 22 3.47 9.23 24.41
C MET A 22 4.47 8.85 25.48
N GLU A 23 4.12 9.02 26.75
CA GLU A 23 4.97 8.64 27.90
C GLU A 23 5.26 7.13 27.91
N PHE A 24 4.26 6.31 27.61
CA PHE A 24 4.41 4.85 27.51
C PHE A 24 5.38 4.49 26.36
N THR A 25 5.22 5.09 25.20
CA THR A 25 6.12 4.89 24.05
C THR A 25 7.57 5.29 24.39
N HIS A 26 7.77 6.45 25.02
CA HIS A 26 9.10 6.87 25.47
C HIS A 26 9.70 5.94 26.53
N ALA A 27 8.89 5.44 27.45
CA ALA A 27 9.34 4.46 28.45
C ALA A 27 9.74 3.15 27.78
N ARG A 28 8.96 2.71 26.78
CA ARG A 28 9.24 1.51 26.01
C ARG A 28 10.53 1.65 25.21
N GLU A 29 10.74 2.78 24.53
CA GLU A 29 11.98 3.09 23.83
C GLU A 29 13.19 3.00 24.77
N ARG A 30 13.16 3.70 25.91
CA ARG A 30 14.23 3.63 26.90
C ARG A 30 14.50 2.23 27.41
N SER A 31 13.44 1.42 27.58
CA SER A 31 13.59 0.03 28.04
C SER A 31 14.37 -0.82 27.03
N ILE A 32 14.10 -0.69 25.74
CA ILE A 32 14.75 -1.50 24.69
C ILE A 32 16.12 -0.94 24.28
N THR A 33 16.37 0.35 24.52
CA THR A 33 17.63 1.04 24.22
C THR A 33 18.58 1.16 25.43
N GLN A 34 18.44 0.28 26.43
CA GLN A 34 19.28 0.27 27.63
C GLN A 34 19.31 1.62 28.38
N GLY A 35 18.14 2.25 28.53
CA GLY A 35 18.05 3.58 29.15
C GLY A 35 18.32 4.74 28.20
N GLY A 36 18.59 4.46 26.95
CA GLY A 36 19.01 5.42 25.92
C GLY A 36 20.52 5.38 25.62
N ASP A 37 21.26 4.41 26.18
CA ASP A 37 22.70 4.24 25.97
C ASP A 37 23.01 3.79 24.53
N ILE A 38 22.09 3.12 23.86
CA ILE A 38 22.18 2.76 22.44
C ILE A 38 21.08 3.47 21.63
N PRO A 39 21.37 3.91 20.40
CA PRO A 39 20.34 4.45 19.49
C PRO A 39 19.35 3.35 19.10
N LEU A 40 18.11 3.77 18.71
CA LEU A 40 17.07 2.86 18.24
C LEU A 40 17.51 2.11 16.97
N GLU A 41 18.27 2.77 16.11
CA GLU A 41 18.84 2.18 14.89
C GLU A 41 19.80 1.01 15.21
N GLN A 42 20.60 1.15 16.28
CA GLN A 42 21.48 0.07 16.73
C GLN A 42 20.70 -1.08 17.37
N PHE A 43 19.61 -0.77 18.09
CA PHE A 43 18.73 -1.81 18.60
C PHE A 43 18.11 -2.62 17.45
N ALA A 44 17.85 -2.01 16.30
CA ALA A 44 17.29 -2.63 15.10
C ALA A 44 18.34 -3.32 14.20
N ASP A 45 19.54 -3.60 14.66
CA ASP A 45 20.61 -4.28 13.93
C ASP A 45 20.55 -5.81 14.03
N GLY A 46 19.43 -6.39 14.45
CA GLY A 46 19.29 -7.83 14.64
C GLY A 46 19.63 -8.64 13.40
N TYR A 47 19.26 -8.16 12.20
CA TYR A 47 19.56 -8.82 10.94
C TYR A 47 21.08 -8.85 10.59
N LEU A 48 21.91 -8.02 11.21
CA LEU A 48 23.37 -8.07 11.09
C LEU A 48 24.00 -9.10 12.03
N HIS A 49 23.24 -9.55 13.03
CA HIS A 49 23.73 -10.49 14.05
C HIS A 49 23.12 -11.88 13.89
N TYR A 50 21.78 -11.98 13.79
CA TYR A 50 21.04 -13.24 13.65
C TYR A 50 20.96 -13.70 12.20
N GLY A 51 20.65 -14.99 12.03
CA GLY A 51 20.66 -15.64 10.73
C GLY A 51 22.05 -16.14 10.32
N LEU A 52 22.23 -16.40 9.04
CA LEU A 52 23.45 -16.97 8.48
C LEU A 52 24.33 -15.89 7.85
N HIS A 53 25.54 -15.73 8.37
CA HIS A 53 26.53 -14.74 7.89
C HIS A 53 27.82 -15.40 7.45
N HIS A 54 28.42 -14.91 6.35
CA HIS A 54 29.73 -15.34 5.89
C HIS A 54 30.82 -14.45 6.48
N ASP A 55 31.67 -15.01 7.35
CA ASP A 55 32.88 -14.35 7.84
C ASP A 55 34.05 -14.74 6.91
N LYS A 56 34.30 -13.89 5.91
CA LYS A 56 35.34 -14.13 4.89
C LYS A 56 36.74 -14.14 5.48
N GLU A 57 36.98 -13.41 6.58
CA GLU A 57 38.31 -13.35 7.23
C GLU A 57 38.63 -14.69 7.94
N LYS A 58 37.60 -15.27 8.58
CA LYS A 58 37.75 -16.57 9.26
C LYS A 58 37.52 -17.75 8.33
N GLY A 59 37.00 -17.54 7.10
CA GLY A 59 36.65 -18.60 6.16
C GLY A 59 35.53 -19.52 6.70
N CYS A 60 34.51 -18.93 7.29
CA CYS A 60 33.41 -19.69 7.88
C CYS A 60 32.06 -18.98 7.76
N TRP A 61 31.02 -19.79 7.85
CA TRP A 61 29.66 -19.36 8.05
C TRP A 61 29.34 -19.35 9.54
N ILE A 62 28.71 -18.29 10.02
CA ILE A 62 28.22 -18.19 11.39
C ILE A 62 26.70 -18.10 11.32
N LEU A 63 26.02 -19.07 11.93
CA LEU A 63 24.57 -19.06 12.10
C LEU A 63 24.24 -18.78 13.55
N ARG A 64 23.37 -17.77 13.77
CA ARG A 64 22.88 -17.40 15.11
C ARG A 64 21.36 -17.35 15.11
N GLU A 65 20.76 -17.90 16.17
CA GLU A 65 19.31 -17.90 16.35
C GLU A 65 18.94 -17.73 17.83
N PHE A 66 17.77 -17.14 18.06
CA PHE A 66 17.20 -16.95 19.39
C PHE A 66 16.09 -17.99 19.63
N LEU A 67 16.35 -18.99 20.46
CA LEU A 67 15.50 -20.15 20.75
C LEU A 67 15.53 -20.48 22.25
N PRO A 68 14.93 -19.63 23.11
CA PRO A 68 15.05 -19.78 24.57
C PRO A 68 14.44 -21.10 25.09
N GLY A 69 13.36 -21.62 24.46
CA GLY A 69 12.69 -22.88 24.83
C GLY A 69 13.41 -24.13 24.33
N ALA A 70 14.42 -23.99 23.47
CA ALA A 70 15.12 -25.14 22.92
C ALA A 70 16.09 -25.78 23.92
N GLN A 71 16.16 -27.11 23.93
CA GLN A 71 17.14 -27.92 24.69
C GLN A 71 18.35 -28.28 23.83
N SER A 72 18.14 -28.49 22.53
CA SER A 72 19.24 -28.62 21.57
C SER A 72 18.77 -28.20 20.17
N VAL A 73 19.71 -27.67 19.40
CA VAL A 73 19.50 -27.22 18.04
C VAL A 73 20.58 -27.80 17.14
N HIS A 74 20.16 -28.38 16.01
CA HIS A 74 21.10 -28.91 15.00
C HIS A 74 20.83 -28.24 13.67
N LEU A 75 21.90 -27.91 12.96
CA LEU A 75 21.80 -27.49 11.56
C LEU A 75 21.76 -28.74 10.68
N ILE A 76 20.74 -28.83 9.85
CA ILE A 76 20.55 -29.89 8.86
C ILE A 76 20.44 -29.29 7.46
N GLY A 77 20.87 -29.99 6.44
CA GLY A 77 20.80 -29.48 5.08
C GLY A 77 21.35 -30.43 4.02
N SER A 78 21.43 -29.94 2.78
CA SER A 78 21.97 -30.67 1.63
C SER A 78 23.40 -31.14 1.86
N PHE A 79 24.18 -30.39 2.59
CA PHE A 79 25.60 -30.67 2.91
C PHE A 79 25.81 -31.81 3.91
N ASN A 80 24.80 -32.23 4.65
CA ASN A 80 24.90 -33.34 5.63
C ASN A 80 23.77 -34.36 5.49
N ASN A 81 23.16 -34.47 4.30
CA ASN A 81 22.03 -35.36 4.00
C ASN A 81 20.86 -35.23 4.99
N TRP A 82 20.59 -34.01 5.47
CA TRP A 82 19.50 -33.68 6.41
C TRP A 82 19.56 -34.44 7.75
N GLN A 83 20.76 -34.81 8.20
CA GLN A 83 20.94 -35.60 9.40
C GLN A 83 21.40 -34.76 10.59
N THR A 84 20.83 -35.07 11.76
CA THR A 84 21.26 -34.49 13.05
C THR A 84 22.58 -35.16 13.49
N MET A 85 23.72 -34.48 13.31
CA MET A 85 25.04 -34.95 13.70
C MET A 85 25.63 -34.00 14.74
N SER A 86 26.44 -34.52 15.67
CA SER A 86 27.04 -33.76 16.73
C SER A 86 27.93 -32.59 16.27
N VAL A 87 28.58 -32.73 15.10
CA VAL A 87 29.42 -31.70 14.47
C VAL A 87 28.58 -30.50 13.97
N TRP A 88 27.27 -30.70 13.70
CA TRP A 88 26.34 -29.69 13.25
C TRP A 88 25.41 -29.20 14.36
N LYS A 89 25.74 -29.51 15.64
CA LYS A 89 24.99 -29.03 16.79
C LYS A 89 25.38 -27.60 17.14
N LEU A 90 24.41 -26.72 17.24
CA LEU A 90 24.61 -25.35 17.72
C LEU A 90 24.96 -25.37 19.20
N LYS A 91 25.79 -24.43 19.62
CA LYS A 91 26.15 -24.19 21.00
C LYS A 91 25.23 -23.09 21.55
N ARG A 92 24.65 -23.31 22.72
CA ARG A 92 23.98 -22.26 23.48
C ARG A 92 25.05 -21.34 24.05
N VAL A 93 25.03 -20.06 23.72
CA VAL A 93 26.12 -19.12 24.05
C VAL A 93 25.84 -18.29 25.30
N ASP A 94 24.56 -18.26 25.74
CA ASP A 94 24.14 -17.57 26.98
C ASP A 94 22.91 -18.22 27.62
N ASP A 95 22.50 -17.70 28.78
CA ASP A 95 21.32 -18.16 29.52
C ASP A 95 20.00 -17.60 28.93
N TYR A 96 20.07 -16.60 28.03
CA TYR A 96 18.89 -15.96 27.43
C TYR A 96 18.28 -16.80 26.30
N GLY A 97 19.07 -17.70 25.69
CA GLY A 97 18.60 -18.60 24.64
C GLY A 97 19.16 -18.29 23.26
N ASN A 98 20.32 -17.65 23.21
CA ASN A 98 21.06 -17.48 21.98
C ASN A 98 21.85 -18.73 21.64
N TRP A 99 21.79 -19.14 20.39
CA TRP A 99 22.46 -20.33 19.84
C TRP A 99 23.34 -19.93 18.67
N GLU A 100 24.53 -20.52 18.59
CA GLU A 100 25.52 -20.24 17.53
C GLU A 100 26.22 -21.50 17.05
N ILE A 101 26.52 -21.53 15.76
CA ILE A 101 27.47 -22.49 15.16
C ILE A 101 28.35 -21.76 14.15
N CYS A 102 29.66 -22.11 14.13
CA CYS A 102 30.61 -21.69 13.11
C CYS A 102 30.99 -22.90 12.25
N ILE A 103 30.83 -22.77 10.94
CA ILE A 103 30.96 -23.85 9.97
C ILE A 103 31.94 -23.40 8.89
N SER A 104 32.96 -24.25 8.56
CA SER A 104 33.86 -23.94 7.46
C SER A 104 33.09 -23.68 6.15
N ASP A 105 33.51 -22.66 5.42
CA ASP A 105 32.97 -22.32 4.09
C ASP A 105 33.17 -23.41 3.04
N LYS A 106 34.10 -24.35 3.31
CA LYS A 106 34.30 -25.57 2.50
C LYS A 106 33.21 -26.61 2.71
N ALA A 107 32.52 -26.59 3.84
CA ALA A 107 31.50 -27.55 4.20
C ALA A 107 30.08 -27.10 3.78
N MET A 108 29.88 -25.80 3.58
CA MET A 108 28.60 -25.21 3.17
C MET A 108 28.86 -24.11 2.13
N ARG A 109 28.09 -24.07 1.05
CA ARG A 109 28.33 -23.21 -0.13
C ARG A 109 27.06 -22.46 -0.53
N HIS A 110 27.23 -21.43 -1.35
CA HIS A 110 26.14 -20.78 -2.05
C HIS A 110 25.24 -21.80 -2.76
N GLY A 111 23.93 -21.70 -2.59
CA GLY A 111 22.93 -22.59 -3.16
C GLY A 111 22.57 -23.80 -2.29
N ASP A 112 23.35 -24.13 -1.25
CA ASP A 112 22.98 -25.18 -0.31
C ASP A 112 21.70 -24.88 0.44
N PHE A 113 20.88 -25.91 0.67
CA PHE A 113 19.64 -25.80 1.45
C PHE A 113 19.88 -26.21 2.89
N TYR A 114 19.20 -25.52 3.82
CA TYR A 114 19.34 -25.80 5.23
C TYR A 114 18.06 -25.51 6.03
N ARG A 115 17.95 -26.16 7.20
CA ARG A 115 16.96 -25.95 8.24
C ARG A 115 17.60 -26.15 9.60
N LEU A 116 16.86 -25.82 10.65
CA LEU A 116 17.16 -26.19 12.01
C LEU A 116 16.32 -27.43 12.39
N PHE A 117 16.91 -28.35 13.12
CA PHE A 117 16.20 -29.38 13.84
C PHE A 117 16.26 -29.02 15.32
N VAL A 118 15.12 -28.66 15.88
CA VAL A 118 15.01 -28.12 17.25
C VAL A 118 14.39 -29.16 18.15
N HIS A 119 14.99 -29.40 19.31
CA HIS A 119 14.43 -30.20 20.41
C HIS A 119 14.02 -29.27 21.54
N TRP A 120 12.82 -29.44 22.06
CA TRP A 120 12.29 -28.77 23.25
C TRP A 120 11.72 -29.79 24.26
N GLY A 121 11.22 -29.34 25.41
CA GLY A 121 10.87 -30.19 26.56
C GLY A 121 10.02 -31.44 26.25
N TYR A 122 9.11 -31.33 25.27
CA TYR A 122 8.14 -32.39 24.98
C TYR A 122 8.07 -32.78 23.50
N GLY A 123 9.02 -32.31 22.69
CA GLY A 123 9.00 -32.59 21.26
C GLY A 123 10.25 -32.15 20.50
N SER A 124 10.16 -32.33 19.22
CA SER A 124 11.17 -31.85 18.27
C SER A 124 10.55 -31.59 16.89
N GLY A 125 11.17 -30.78 16.09
CA GLY A 125 10.74 -30.54 14.73
C GLY A 125 11.72 -29.70 13.93
N GLU A 126 11.51 -29.69 12.62
CA GLU A 126 12.25 -28.84 11.70
C GLU A 126 11.71 -27.40 11.73
N ARG A 127 12.61 -26.44 11.56
CA ARG A 127 12.27 -25.01 11.46
C ARG A 127 13.11 -24.35 10.37
N ILE A 128 12.51 -23.44 9.62
CA ILE A 128 13.27 -22.49 8.81
C ILE A 128 13.79 -21.42 9.75
N PRO A 129 15.09 -21.05 9.70
CA PRO A 129 15.62 -19.98 10.54
C PRO A 129 14.82 -18.68 10.42
N ALA A 130 14.45 -18.06 11.57
CA ALA A 130 13.58 -16.89 11.59
C ALA A 130 14.17 -15.68 10.84
N TRP A 131 15.49 -15.61 10.79
CA TRP A 131 16.24 -14.54 10.13
C TRP A 131 16.79 -14.94 8.74
N ALA A 132 16.24 -16.02 8.13
CA ALA A 132 16.66 -16.45 6.80
C ALA A 132 16.34 -15.39 5.74
N THR A 133 17.36 -15.01 4.95
CA THR A 133 17.25 -13.96 3.92
C THR A 133 16.92 -14.53 2.53
N ARG A 134 16.91 -15.85 2.39
CA ARG A 134 16.48 -16.56 1.19
C ARG A 134 15.81 -17.86 1.61
N VAL A 135 14.57 -18.06 1.16
CA VAL A 135 13.80 -19.28 1.38
C VAL A 135 13.24 -19.71 0.03
N VAL A 136 13.32 -20.99 -0.30
CA VAL A 136 12.96 -21.54 -1.61
C VAL A 136 12.09 -22.78 -1.45
N GLN A 137 11.05 -22.86 -2.24
CA GLN A 137 10.20 -24.05 -2.33
C GLN A 137 10.80 -25.05 -3.35
N ASP A 138 10.99 -26.29 -2.93
CA ASP A 138 11.34 -27.38 -3.84
C ASP A 138 10.11 -27.71 -4.73
N PRO A 139 10.22 -27.59 -6.06
CA PRO A 139 9.07 -27.75 -6.95
C PRO A 139 8.53 -29.19 -7.02
N SER A 140 9.34 -30.18 -6.61
CA SER A 140 8.95 -31.59 -6.64
C SER A 140 8.24 -32.05 -5.38
N THR A 141 8.62 -31.50 -4.23
CA THR A 141 8.09 -31.89 -2.92
C THR A 141 7.13 -30.84 -2.31
N GLY A 142 7.17 -29.62 -2.82
CA GLY A 142 6.45 -28.48 -2.23
C GLY A 142 7.03 -27.96 -0.91
N ILE A 143 8.16 -28.54 -0.45
CA ILE A 143 8.77 -28.24 0.83
C ILE A 143 9.66 -26.99 0.74
N PHE A 144 9.49 -26.03 1.66
CA PHE A 144 10.35 -24.86 1.77
C PHE A 144 11.60 -25.13 2.60
N SER A 145 12.71 -24.55 2.22
CA SER A 145 13.97 -24.56 2.96
C SER A 145 14.67 -23.21 2.84
N ALA A 146 15.40 -22.81 3.86
CA ALA A 146 16.34 -21.71 3.73
C ALA A 146 17.46 -22.13 2.74
N GLN A 147 17.95 -21.15 1.98
CA GLN A 147 19.04 -21.35 1.02
C GLN A 147 20.20 -20.40 1.34
N VAL A 148 21.41 -20.92 1.32
CA VAL A 148 22.62 -20.09 1.44
C VAL A 148 22.70 -19.17 0.23
N TRP A 149 22.55 -17.87 0.46
CA TRP A 149 22.60 -16.87 -0.60
C TRP A 149 23.84 -16.00 -0.45
N ALA A 150 24.87 -16.31 -1.22
CA ALA A 150 26.11 -15.54 -1.32
C ALA A 150 26.72 -15.74 -2.71
N PRO A 151 26.13 -15.13 -3.73
CA PRO A 151 26.67 -15.19 -5.09
C PRO A 151 28.07 -14.54 -5.12
N GLU A 152 28.90 -14.95 -6.06
CA GLU A 152 30.24 -14.37 -6.27
C GLU A 152 30.13 -12.88 -6.56
N ASP A 153 29.20 -12.51 -7.46
CA ASP A 153 28.86 -11.14 -7.83
C ASP A 153 27.52 -10.74 -7.20
N SER A 154 27.57 -10.17 -5.99
CA SER A 154 26.38 -9.61 -5.35
C SER A 154 25.90 -8.35 -6.05
N TYR A 155 24.59 -8.17 -6.17
CA TYR A 155 24.02 -6.97 -6.80
C TYR A 155 24.43 -5.69 -6.05
N THR A 156 24.88 -4.71 -6.79
CA THR A 156 25.22 -3.36 -6.27
C THR A 156 24.32 -2.34 -6.96
N PHE A 157 23.61 -1.53 -6.16
CA PHE A 157 22.78 -0.43 -6.66
C PHE A 157 23.62 0.61 -7.40
N ARG A 158 23.11 1.09 -8.51
CA ARG A 158 23.76 2.06 -9.40
C ARG A 158 23.14 3.44 -9.34
N TYR A 159 21.88 3.51 -8.93
CA TYR A 159 21.11 4.74 -8.88
C TYR A 159 20.74 5.08 -7.44
N ALA A 160 20.79 6.37 -7.13
CA ALA A 160 20.34 6.86 -5.83
C ALA A 160 18.81 6.80 -5.75
N ARG A 161 18.29 6.62 -4.52
CA ARG A 161 16.86 6.75 -4.25
C ARG A 161 16.35 8.14 -4.65
N PRO A 162 15.16 8.26 -5.23
CA PRO A 162 14.53 9.54 -5.48
C PRO A 162 14.27 10.29 -4.17
N ALA A 163 14.67 11.55 -4.09
CA ALA A 163 14.40 12.38 -2.93
C ALA A 163 12.88 12.54 -2.71
N ARG A 164 12.48 12.69 -1.46
CA ARG A 164 11.10 13.07 -1.12
C ARG A 164 10.86 14.53 -1.52
N THR A 165 9.77 14.77 -2.18
CA THR A 165 9.32 16.08 -2.60
C THR A 165 7.94 16.37 -2.03
N GLU A 166 7.46 17.62 -2.13
CA GLU A 166 6.08 17.97 -1.80
C GLU A 166 5.08 17.67 -2.92
N GLU A 167 5.55 17.02 -3.98
CA GLU A 167 4.74 16.61 -5.12
C GLU A 167 3.66 15.60 -4.71
N PRO A 168 2.54 15.55 -5.47
CA PRO A 168 1.52 14.54 -5.24
C PRO A 168 2.12 13.14 -5.37
N LEU A 169 1.84 12.27 -4.41
CA LEU A 169 2.27 10.89 -4.47
C LEU A 169 1.29 10.10 -5.36
N MET A 170 1.71 9.82 -6.60
CA MET A 170 0.92 9.08 -7.58
C MET A 170 1.39 7.62 -7.56
N ILE A 171 0.63 6.76 -6.86
CA ILE A 171 1.02 5.38 -6.58
C ILE A 171 0.39 4.41 -7.57
N TYR A 172 1.21 3.56 -8.15
CA TYR A 172 0.76 2.38 -8.89
C TYR A 172 0.95 1.14 -8.02
N GLU A 173 -0.16 0.62 -7.48
CA GLU A 173 -0.17 -0.61 -6.69
C GLU A 173 -0.08 -1.83 -7.60
N CYS A 174 0.78 -2.79 -7.30
CA CYS A 174 1.03 -3.93 -8.18
C CYS A 174 1.37 -5.20 -7.42
N HIS A 175 1.00 -6.34 -8.01
CA HIS A 175 1.42 -7.68 -7.59
C HIS A 175 2.34 -8.29 -8.65
N ILE A 176 3.56 -8.62 -8.27
CA ILE A 176 4.58 -9.11 -9.22
C ILE A 176 4.09 -10.34 -9.99
N GLY A 177 3.62 -11.36 -9.26
CA GLY A 177 3.27 -12.65 -9.85
C GLY A 177 2.11 -12.62 -10.84
N MET A 178 1.14 -11.70 -10.68
CA MET A 178 -0.02 -11.60 -11.57
C MET A 178 0.17 -10.58 -12.71
N SER A 179 1.37 -10.05 -12.88
CA SER A 179 1.66 -9.00 -13.86
C SER A 179 1.84 -9.51 -15.30
N SER A 180 1.90 -10.81 -15.52
CA SER A 180 1.93 -11.42 -16.85
C SER A 180 0.54 -11.51 -17.47
N GLU A 181 0.45 -11.45 -18.80
CA GLU A 181 -0.75 -11.82 -19.54
C GLU A 181 -0.90 -13.33 -19.69
N GLU A 182 0.22 -14.04 -19.66
CA GLU A 182 0.23 -15.50 -19.65
C GLU A 182 -0.29 -16.05 -18.31
N GLY A 183 -0.99 -17.19 -18.35
CA GLY A 183 -1.50 -17.85 -17.15
C GLY A 183 -0.39 -18.53 -16.33
N LYS A 184 0.49 -17.74 -15.74
CA LYS A 184 1.64 -18.19 -14.92
C LYS A 184 1.98 -17.15 -13.84
N VAL A 185 2.87 -17.52 -12.94
CA VAL A 185 3.51 -16.54 -12.03
C VAL A 185 4.58 -15.76 -12.80
N SER A 186 4.48 -14.45 -12.82
CA SER A 186 5.50 -13.55 -13.39
C SER A 186 6.67 -13.35 -12.43
N SER A 187 7.83 -12.99 -12.99
CA SER A 187 9.06 -12.77 -12.23
C SER A 187 9.37 -11.27 -12.04
N TYR A 188 10.31 -10.97 -11.10
CA TYR A 188 10.85 -9.61 -10.93
C TYR A 188 11.41 -9.06 -12.23
N ARG A 189 12.13 -9.91 -13.01
CA ARG A 189 12.70 -9.54 -14.29
C ARG A 189 11.62 -9.25 -15.33
N GLU A 190 10.62 -10.11 -15.46
CA GLU A 190 9.50 -9.87 -16.40
C GLU A 190 8.74 -8.60 -16.07
N PHE A 191 8.51 -8.33 -14.79
CA PHE A 191 7.89 -7.09 -14.34
C PHE A 191 8.75 -5.87 -14.71
N GLN A 192 10.05 -5.93 -14.43
CA GLN A 192 10.99 -4.86 -14.80
C GLN A 192 11.01 -4.58 -16.31
N GLU A 193 10.99 -5.63 -17.14
CA GLU A 193 11.10 -5.49 -18.58
C GLU A 193 9.80 -5.08 -19.28
N LYS A 194 8.64 -5.55 -18.76
CA LYS A 194 7.35 -5.44 -19.46
C LYS A 194 6.36 -4.48 -18.80
N VAL A 195 6.37 -4.36 -17.48
CA VAL A 195 5.35 -3.59 -16.73
C VAL A 195 5.88 -2.25 -16.25
N LEU A 196 7.11 -2.22 -15.70
CA LEU A 196 7.72 -0.98 -15.26
C LEU A 196 7.72 0.13 -16.34
N PRO A 197 8.05 -0.15 -17.63
CA PRO A 197 7.96 0.86 -18.68
C PRO A 197 6.55 1.42 -18.90
N ARG A 198 5.50 0.61 -18.69
CA ARG A 198 4.10 1.06 -18.78
C ARG A 198 3.75 2.04 -17.66
N ILE A 199 4.18 1.74 -16.43
CA ILE A 199 3.97 2.59 -15.26
C ILE A 199 4.62 3.96 -15.46
N ILE A 200 5.86 3.95 -15.97
CA ILE A 200 6.61 5.18 -16.30
C ILE A 200 5.86 5.99 -17.38
N ASP A 201 5.38 5.32 -18.42
CA ASP A 201 4.66 5.99 -19.52
C ASP A 201 3.31 6.57 -19.06
N LEU A 202 2.63 5.94 -18.11
CA LEU A 202 1.41 6.48 -17.51
C LEU A 202 1.67 7.75 -16.67
N GLY A 203 2.88 7.92 -16.13
CA GLY A 203 3.28 9.10 -15.36
C GLY A 203 3.17 8.95 -13.85
N TYR A 204 2.97 7.74 -13.33
CA TYR A 204 3.06 7.47 -11.89
C TYR A 204 4.48 7.70 -11.39
N ASN A 205 4.64 8.20 -10.15
CA ASN A 205 5.93 8.51 -9.56
C ASN A 205 6.32 7.61 -8.37
N ALA A 206 5.45 6.66 -8.05
CA ALA A 206 5.72 5.61 -7.06
C ALA A 206 5.07 4.28 -7.48
N ILE A 207 5.72 3.17 -7.16
CA ILE A 207 5.12 1.83 -7.20
C ILE A 207 4.98 1.30 -5.78
N GLN A 208 3.83 0.71 -5.46
CA GLN A 208 3.59 -0.03 -4.22
C GLN A 208 3.51 -1.49 -4.56
N ILE A 209 4.52 -2.25 -4.13
CA ILE A 209 4.58 -3.69 -4.37
C ILE A 209 3.85 -4.40 -3.24
N MET A 210 2.74 -5.08 -3.56
CA MET A 210 1.99 -5.92 -2.63
C MET A 210 2.90 -6.96 -1.98
N ALA A 211 2.52 -7.40 -0.77
CA ALA A 211 3.29 -8.27 0.11
C ALA A 211 4.20 -9.30 -0.61
N ILE A 212 5.51 -9.05 -0.60
CA ILE A 212 6.52 -9.89 -1.28
C ILE A 212 7.40 -10.68 -0.33
N GLN A 213 7.20 -10.58 0.98
CA GLN A 213 7.86 -11.44 1.94
C GLN A 213 7.46 -12.90 1.65
N GLU A 214 8.35 -13.86 1.90
CA GLU A 214 8.07 -15.25 1.54
C GLU A 214 6.86 -15.79 2.31
N HIS A 215 6.01 -16.51 1.60
CA HIS A 215 4.74 -17.03 2.09
C HIS A 215 4.48 -18.42 1.49
N PRO A 216 3.92 -19.38 2.26
CA PRO A 216 3.76 -20.75 1.79
C PRO A 216 2.65 -20.91 0.75
N TYR A 217 1.60 -20.10 0.83
CA TYR A 217 0.42 -20.21 -0.01
C TYR A 217 0.26 -19.01 -0.95
N TYR A 218 0.39 -19.24 -2.26
CA TYR A 218 0.30 -18.20 -3.28
C TYR A 218 -1.06 -17.46 -3.27
N GLY A 219 -2.15 -18.18 -2.97
CA GLY A 219 -3.50 -17.61 -2.86
C GLY A 219 -3.72 -16.68 -1.67
N SER A 220 -2.73 -16.51 -0.79
CA SER A 220 -2.75 -15.49 0.25
C SER A 220 -2.35 -14.10 -0.25
N PHE A 221 -2.06 -13.93 -1.54
CA PHE A 221 -1.57 -12.68 -2.15
C PHE A 221 -0.23 -12.17 -1.55
N GLY A 222 0.43 -12.97 -0.71
CA GLY A 222 1.60 -12.60 0.08
C GLY A 222 1.30 -12.19 1.52
N TYR A 223 0.04 -12.09 1.93
CA TYR A 223 -0.32 -11.61 3.26
C TYR A 223 -0.22 -12.67 4.38
N HIS A 224 -0.02 -13.95 4.06
CA HIS A 224 0.30 -14.99 5.04
C HIS A 224 1.81 -15.23 5.12
N VAL A 225 2.54 -14.25 5.64
CA VAL A 225 4.01 -14.27 5.71
C VAL A 225 4.52 -15.37 6.61
N SER A 226 5.51 -16.12 6.12
CA SER A 226 6.24 -17.15 6.87
C SER A 226 7.69 -16.76 7.17
N SER A 227 8.37 -16.08 6.23
CA SER A 227 9.78 -15.68 6.37
C SER A 227 9.94 -14.19 6.09
N PHE A 228 10.11 -13.42 7.15
CA PHE A 228 10.03 -11.96 7.13
C PHE A 228 11.22 -11.27 6.45
N PHE A 229 12.39 -11.90 6.42
CA PHE A 229 13.62 -11.34 5.82
C PHE A 229 13.91 -11.87 4.42
N ALA A 230 13.08 -12.78 3.89
CA ALA A 230 13.26 -13.36 2.58
C ALA A 230 12.23 -12.79 1.59
N PRO A 231 12.66 -12.24 0.43
CA PRO A 231 11.73 -11.99 -0.67
C PRO A 231 11.21 -13.31 -1.25
N SER A 232 9.95 -13.32 -1.71
CA SER A 232 9.34 -14.52 -2.24
C SER A 232 10.14 -15.08 -3.43
N SER A 233 10.52 -16.34 -3.29
CA SER A 233 11.30 -17.09 -4.29
C SER A 233 10.49 -17.41 -5.56
N ARG A 234 9.16 -17.31 -5.47
CA ARG A 234 8.28 -17.51 -6.63
C ARG A 234 8.50 -16.48 -7.72
N PHE A 235 8.93 -15.28 -7.34
CA PHE A 235 9.13 -14.18 -8.29
C PHE A 235 10.58 -14.06 -8.76
N GLY A 236 11.52 -14.79 -8.15
CA GLY A 236 12.92 -14.76 -8.56
C GLY A 236 13.91 -14.75 -7.39
N THR A 237 15.05 -14.13 -7.60
CA THR A 237 16.15 -14.02 -6.64
C THR A 237 16.14 -12.68 -5.90
N PRO A 238 16.81 -12.57 -4.74
CA PRO A 238 17.02 -11.29 -4.07
C PRO A 238 17.69 -10.24 -4.97
N ASP A 239 18.64 -10.65 -5.81
CA ASP A 239 19.35 -9.75 -6.71
C ASP A 239 18.47 -9.27 -7.87
N GLU A 240 17.51 -10.07 -8.34
CA GLU A 240 16.53 -9.63 -9.34
C GLU A 240 15.54 -8.61 -8.74
N LEU A 241 15.17 -8.74 -7.47
CA LEU A 241 14.37 -7.72 -6.79
C LEU A 241 15.15 -6.41 -6.64
N LYS A 242 16.43 -6.49 -6.23
CA LYS A 242 17.29 -5.29 -6.18
C LYS A 242 17.44 -4.64 -7.55
N ALA A 243 17.57 -5.42 -8.61
CA ALA A 243 17.64 -4.91 -9.98
C ALA A 243 16.36 -4.19 -10.42
N LEU A 244 15.19 -4.72 -10.03
CA LEU A 244 13.90 -4.08 -10.27
C LEU A 244 13.81 -2.72 -9.55
N ILE A 245 14.18 -2.68 -8.26
CA ILE A 245 14.17 -1.44 -7.46
C ILE A 245 15.14 -0.40 -8.06
N ASP A 246 16.36 -0.83 -8.40
CA ASP A 246 17.37 0.04 -9.03
C ASP A 246 16.90 0.59 -10.39
N ALA A 247 16.18 -0.22 -11.18
CA ALA A 247 15.58 0.24 -12.44
C ALA A 247 14.44 1.25 -12.22
N ALA A 248 13.64 1.07 -11.16
CA ALA A 248 12.62 2.06 -10.77
C ALA A 248 13.27 3.38 -10.35
N HIS A 249 14.33 3.34 -9.52
CA HIS A 249 15.10 4.52 -9.12
C HIS A 249 15.73 5.23 -10.32
N ALA A 250 16.25 4.47 -11.29
CA ALA A 250 16.79 5.04 -12.55
C ALA A 250 15.75 5.86 -13.31
N ALA A 251 14.48 5.52 -13.19
CA ALA A 251 13.37 6.23 -13.80
C ALA A 251 12.77 7.32 -12.88
N GLY A 252 13.32 7.53 -11.69
CA GLY A 252 12.82 8.50 -10.72
C GLY A 252 11.59 8.03 -9.91
N LEU A 253 11.22 6.73 -9.99
CA LEU A 253 10.10 6.17 -9.23
C LEU A 253 10.53 5.75 -7.83
N LYS A 254 9.71 6.09 -6.85
CA LYS A 254 9.81 5.54 -5.48
C LYS A 254 9.25 4.14 -5.43
N VAL A 255 9.84 3.28 -4.61
CA VAL A 255 9.38 1.88 -4.42
C VAL A 255 8.95 1.68 -2.98
N ILE A 256 7.65 1.49 -2.77
CA ILE A 256 7.02 1.27 -1.47
C ILE A 256 6.73 -0.23 -1.35
N MET A 257 7.09 -0.81 -0.21
CA MET A 257 6.80 -2.20 0.12
C MET A 257 5.54 -2.29 0.96
N ASP A 258 4.66 -3.23 0.63
CA ASP A 258 3.57 -3.63 1.50
C ASP A 258 4.11 -4.53 2.61
N LEU A 259 4.05 -4.06 3.85
CA LEU A 259 4.72 -4.66 5.01
C LEU A 259 3.68 -5.27 5.97
N VAL A 260 3.70 -6.59 6.10
CA VAL A 260 2.77 -7.33 6.96
C VAL A 260 3.40 -7.55 8.33
N HIS A 261 3.14 -6.65 9.28
CA HIS A 261 3.54 -6.78 10.69
C HIS A 261 2.35 -6.90 11.64
N SER A 262 1.14 -6.95 11.10
CA SER A 262 -0.10 -7.17 11.85
C SER A 262 -0.26 -8.63 12.30
N HIS A 263 0.24 -9.57 11.52
CA HIS A 263 0.05 -11.01 11.75
C HIS A 263 1.09 -11.87 11.02
N ALA A 264 1.06 -13.18 11.27
CA ALA A 264 1.86 -14.19 10.58
C ALA A 264 1.03 -15.44 10.30
N VAL A 265 1.46 -16.24 9.32
CA VAL A 265 0.83 -17.54 9.03
C VAL A 265 0.92 -18.52 10.22
N ARG A 266 -0.08 -19.37 10.38
CA ARG A 266 -0.13 -20.43 11.43
C ARG A 266 0.75 -21.64 11.15
N ASN A 267 1.82 -21.50 10.42
CA ASN A 267 2.69 -22.62 10.05
C ASN A 267 3.83 -22.80 11.05
N GLU A 268 4.05 -24.02 11.53
CA GLU A 268 5.08 -24.34 12.52
C GLU A 268 6.43 -24.65 11.88
N VAL A 269 6.46 -25.22 10.68
CA VAL A 269 7.72 -25.64 10.00
C VAL A 269 8.31 -24.51 9.20
N GLU A 270 7.48 -23.86 8.40
CA GLU A 270 7.86 -22.80 7.46
C GLU A 270 7.71 -21.40 8.04
N GLY A 271 6.93 -21.25 9.13
CA GLY A 271 6.67 -19.99 9.80
C GLY A 271 7.22 -19.93 11.23
N LEU A 272 6.72 -18.96 11.99
CA LEU A 272 7.16 -18.65 13.34
C LEU A 272 6.34 -19.34 14.44
N ALA A 273 5.25 -20.07 14.10
CA ALA A 273 4.43 -20.76 15.07
C ALA A 273 5.24 -21.85 15.77
N CYS A 274 5.18 -21.90 17.09
CA CYS A 274 5.93 -22.85 17.91
C CYS A 274 7.44 -22.94 17.56
N TYR A 275 8.07 -21.81 17.23
CA TYR A 275 9.43 -21.76 16.70
C TYR A 275 10.48 -22.42 17.61
N ASP A 276 10.42 -22.17 18.92
CA ASP A 276 11.29 -22.75 19.96
C ASP A 276 10.60 -23.89 20.74
N GLY A 277 9.45 -24.36 20.24
CA GLY A 277 8.57 -25.31 20.92
C GLY A 277 7.47 -24.68 21.76
N SER A 278 7.54 -23.34 21.98
CA SER A 278 6.48 -22.58 22.61
C SER A 278 5.70 -21.79 21.55
N ARG A 279 4.41 -21.61 21.80
CA ARG A 279 3.58 -20.76 20.94
C ARG A 279 3.80 -19.28 21.22
N THR A 280 4.39 -18.93 22.34
CA THR A 280 4.46 -17.56 22.87
C THR A 280 5.79 -16.87 22.62
N LEU A 281 6.70 -17.42 21.83
CA LEU A 281 7.95 -16.74 21.53
C LEU A 281 7.72 -15.43 20.76
N PHE A 282 6.82 -15.48 19.78
CA PHE A 282 6.48 -14.32 18.94
C PHE A 282 5.05 -13.81 19.16
N PHE A 283 4.13 -14.68 19.56
CA PHE A 283 2.70 -14.41 19.56
C PHE A 283 2.10 -14.36 20.96
N HIS A 284 0.95 -13.72 21.09
CA HIS A 284 0.20 -13.72 22.34
C HIS A 284 -0.24 -15.10 22.74
N GLU A 285 -0.41 -15.32 24.04
CA GLU A 285 -0.96 -16.54 24.60
C GLU A 285 -2.49 -16.59 24.45
N GLY A 286 -3.02 -17.80 24.22
CA GLY A 286 -4.45 -18.04 24.15
C GLY A 286 -5.16 -17.36 22.98
N PRO A 287 -6.45 -17.04 23.12
CA PRO A 287 -7.26 -16.49 22.02
C PRO A 287 -6.78 -15.16 21.45
N ARG A 288 -6.05 -14.34 22.24
CA ARG A 288 -5.47 -13.10 21.77
C ARG A 288 -4.39 -13.30 20.70
N GLY A 289 -3.76 -14.49 20.70
CA GLY A 289 -2.75 -14.86 19.70
C GLY A 289 -3.34 -15.34 18.37
N ASP A 290 -4.66 -15.46 18.26
CA ASP A 290 -5.34 -15.94 17.07
C ASP A 290 -6.18 -14.85 16.44
N HIS A 291 -5.93 -14.52 15.15
CA HIS A 291 -6.77 -13.59 14.41
C HIS A 291 -8.01 -14.30 13.88
N PRO A 292 -9.23 -13.96 14.38
CA PRO A 292 -10.42 -14.76 14.10
C PRO A 292 -10.91 -14.68 12.65
N ALA A 293 -10.60 -13.58 11.94
CA ALA A 293 -11.04 -13.37 10.56
C ALA A 293 -10.02 -13.82 9.51
N TRP A 294 -8.71 -13.87 9.83
CA TRP A 294 -7.65 -14.11 8.87
C TRP A 294 -6.92 -15.44 9.02
N ASP A 295 -7.36 -16.31 9.92
CA ASP A 295 -6.72 -17.59 10.24
C ASP A 295 -5.18 -17.47 10.41
N SER A 296 -4.75 -16.49 11.17
CA SER A 296 -3.37 -16.12 11.37
C SER A 296 -3.02 -15.92 12.84
N LEU A 297 -1.74 -15.67 13.15
CA LEU A 297 -1.23 -15.46 14.52
C LEU A 297 -0.87 -13.98 14.71
N CYS A 298 -1.25 -13.42 15.88
CA CYS A 298 -1.01 -12.02 16.22
C CYS A 298 0.23 -11.86 17.11
N PHE A 299 1.14 -10.99 16.69
CA PHE A 299 2.37 -10.70 17.42
C PHE A 299 2.13 -10.09 18.79
N ASP A 300 2.96 -10.49 19.77
CA ASP A 300 3.00 -9.87 21.10
C ASP A 300 4.02 -8.72 21.10
N TYR A 301 3.55 -7.53 20.73
CA TYR A 301 4.39 -6.32 20.66
C TYR A 301 4.92 -5.88 22.04
N GLY A 302 4.44 -6.45 23.12
CA GLY A 302 4.95 -6.24 24.48
C GLY A 302 6.29 -6.93 24.72
N ARG A 303 6.71 -7.89 23.88
CA ARG A 303 7.99 -8.62 24.04
C ARG A 303 9.16 -7.92 23.34
N ASN A 304 10.28 -7.83 24.05
CA ASN A 304 11.50 -7.19 23.51
C ASN A 304 12.04 -7.89 22.27
N ASN A 305 12.03 -9.23 22.23
CA ASN A 305 12.48 -9.99 21.07
C ASN A 305 11.57 -9.78 19.85
N VAL A 306 10.27 -9.59 20.06
CA VAL A 306 9.32 -9.32 18.96
C VAL A 306 9.54 -7.93 18.39
N ILE A 307 9.62 -6.89 19.23
CA ILE A 307 9.94 -5.53 18.78
C ILE A 307 11.31 -5.48 18.08
N HIS A 308 12.32 -6.17 18.64
CA HIS A 308 13.64 -6.28 18.03
C HIS A 308 13.57 -6.90 16.63
N PHE A 309 12.83 -8.00 16.48
CA PHE A 309 12.64 -8.69 15.20
C PHE A 309 11.95 -7.80 14.16
N LEU A 310 10.81 -7.18 14.53
CA LEU A 310 10.01 -6.37 13.61
C LEU A 310 10.69 -5.03 13.26
N LEU A 311 11.35 -4.35 14.20
CA LEU A 311 12.11 -3.14 13.91
C LEU A 311 13.33 -3.44 13.03
N SER A 312 14.05 -4.54 13.32
CA SER A 312 15.13 -5.00 12.46
C SER A 312 14.69 -5.33 11.05
N ASN A 313 13.44 -5.83 10.91
CA ASN A 313 12.84 -6.11 9.61
C ASN A 313 12.58 -4.82 8.80
N CYS A 314 12.03 -3.78 9.43
CA CYS A 314 11.91 -2.47 8.78
C CYS A 314 13.26 -1.94 8.28
N LYS A 315 14.28 -1.95 9.16
CA LYS A 315 15.61 -1.48 8.79
C LYS A 315 16.26 -2.30 7.68
N TYR A 316 16.10 -3.63 7.73
CA TYR A 316 16.61 -4.55 6.71
C TYR A 316 16.10 -4.22 5.31
N TRP A 317 14.79 -4.04 5.14
CA TRP A 317 14.21 -3.73 3.83
C TRP A 317 14.62 -2.35 3.32
N LEU A 318 14.83 -1.38 4.22
CA LEU A 318 15.37 -0.07 3.86
C LEU A 318 16.83 -0.12 3.43
N GLU A 319 17.69 -0.83 4.17
CA GLU A 319 19.14 -0.77 3.94
C GLU A 319 19.61 -1.79 2.88
N VAL A 320 19.05 -3.02 2.90
CA VAL A 320 19.52 -4.10 2.05
C VAL A 320 18.87 -4.07 0.67
N PHE A 321 17.57 -3.72 0.60
CA PHE A 321 16.83 -3.65 -0.66
C PHE A 321 16.58 -2.23 -1.15
N GLN A 322 16.86 -1.22 -0.34
CA GLN A 322 16.66 0.19 -0.67
C GLN A 322 15.22 0.54 -1.05
N PHE A 323 14.23 -0.05 -0.37
CA PHE A 323 12.86 0.45 -0.48
C PHE A 323 12.76 1.89 0.02
N ASP A 324 11.89 2.69 -0.59
CA ASP A 324 11.68 4.10 -0.23
C ASP A 324 10.64 4.27 0.88
N GLY A 325 10.09 3.19 1.39
CA GLY A 325 9.14 3.21 2.48
C GLY A 325 8.19 2.02 2.48
N PHE A 326 7.14 2.14 3.29
CA PHE A 326 6.22 1.03 3.57
C PHE A 326 4.75 1.47 3.59
N ARG A 327 3.88 0.60 3.08
CA ARG A 327 2.48 0.56 3.47
C ARG A 327 2.36 -0.52 4.54
N PHE A 328 1.93 -0.16 5.74
CA PHE A 328 1.67 -1.10 6.82
C PHE A 328 0.28 -1.70 6.66
N ASP A 329 0.25 -3.02 6.47
CA ASP A 329 -0.96 -3.82 6.34
C ASP A 329 -1.69 -3.99 7.66
N GLY A 330 -3.02 -3.89 7.65
CA GLY A 330 -3.88 -4.25 8.77
C GLY A 330 -3.64 -3.47 10.05
N VAL A 331 -3.30 -2.18 9.99
CA VAL A 331 -3.03 -1.36 11.18
C VAL A 331 -4.21 -1.33 12.14
N SER A 332 -5.46 -1.31 11.65
CA SER A 332 -6.64 -1.42 12.53
C SER A 332 -6.62 -2.68 13.38
N SER A 333 -6.20 -3.81 12.81
CA SER A 333 -6.06 -5.08 13.53
C SER A 333 -5.02 -5.02 14.65
N MET A 334 -3.98 -4.19 14.51
CA MET A 334 -2.95 -4.00 15.53
C MET A 334 -3.42 -3.09 16.66
N LEU A 335 -4.17 -2.03 16.33
CA LEU A 335 -4.55 -0.97 17.28
C LEU A 335 -5.54 -1.43 18.36
N TYR A 336 -6.31 -2.49 18.12
CA TYR A 336 -7.42 -2.90 19.01
C TYR A 336 -7.31 -4.37 19.41
N TYR A 337 -7.65 -4.66 20.69
CA TYR A 337 -7.64 -6.04 21.21
C TYR A 337 -8.61 -6.99 20.49
N ASN A 338 -9.68 -6.46 19.92
CA ASN A 338 -10.66 -7.20 19.11
C ASN A 338 -10.40 -7.06 17.61
N HIS A 339 -9.23 -6.54 17.21
CA HIS A 339 -8.82 -6.33 15.81
C HIS A 339 -9.71 -5.33 15.04
N GLY A 340 -10.46 -4.47 15.74
CA GLY A 340 -11.44 -3.57 15.13
C GLY A 340 -12.69 -4.27 14.59
N LEU A 341 -12.84 -5.59 14.84
CA LEU A 341 -13.97 -6.38 14.35
C LEU A 341 -15.23 -6.14 15.16
N GLY A 342 -16.34 -5.88 14.46
CA GLY A 342 -17.67 -5.73 15.08
C GLY A 342 -17.84 -4.43 15.88
N GLU A 343 -16.91 -3.47 15.78
CA GLU A 343 -17.04 -2.15 16.39
C GLU A 343 -17.39 -1.10 15.33
N CYS A 344 -18.18 -0.11 15.77
CA CYS A 344 -18.49 1.08 14.99
C CYS A 344 -17.86 2.28 15.70
N PHE A 345 -16.96 2.98 15.02
CA PHE A 345 -16.30 4.16 15.56
C PHE A 345 -17.15 5.41 15.22
N THR A 346 -18.08 5.73 16.10
CA THR A 346 -19.06 6.81 15.90
C THR A 346 -18.79 8.04 16.74
N SER A 347 -17.89 7.93 17.71
CA SER A 347 -17.52 9.04 18.60
C SER A 347 -16.04 8.97 18.99
N TYR A 348 -15.47 10.10 19.40
CA TYR A 348 -14.09 10.16 19.88
C TYR A 348 -13.82 9.27 21.11
N SER A 349 -14.86 8.95 21.91
CA SER A 349 -14.72 8.03 23.05
C SER A 349 -14.31 6.61 22.64
N ASP A 350 -14.65 6.19 21.42
CA ASP A 350 -14.39 4.85 20.94
C ASP A 350 -12.89 4.59 20.72
N TYR A 351 -12.14 5.67 20.41
CA TYR A 351 -10.67 5.61 20.30
C TYR A 351 -9.93 5.65 21.64
N PHE A 352 -10.65 5.85 22.75
CA PHE A 352 -10.05 6.02 24.08
C PHE A 352 -10.78 5.26 25.17
N ASN A 353 -11.51 4.21 24.84
CA ASN A 353 -12.33 3.41 25.78
C ASN A 353 -11.54 2.33 26.56
N GLY A 354 -10.26 2.11 26.22
CA GLY A 354 -9.40 1.11 26.86
C GLY A 354 -9.31 -0.22 26.09
N HIS A 355 -9.93 -0.31 24.91
CA HIS A 355 -9.79 -1.47 24.02
C HIS A 355 -8.57 -1.39 23.09
N GLN A 356 -7.82 -0.32 23.19
CA GLN A 356 -6.63 -0.08 22.38
C GLN A 356 -5.42 -0.85 22.91
N ASP A 357 -4.65 -1.45 22.02
CA ASP A 357 -3.39 -2.14 22.36
C ASP A 357 -2.24 -1.13 22.49
N ALA A 358 -1.85 -0.84 23.74
CA ALA A 358 -0.80 0.13 24.02
C ALA A 358 0.58 -0.31 23.50
N ASP A 359 0.87 -1.62 23.49
CA ASP A 359 2.14 -2.15 22.99
C ASP A 359 2.23 -2.06 21.47
N ALA A 360 1.14 -2.37 20.76
CA ALA A 360 1.08 -2.19 19.30
C ALA A 360 1.18 -0.71 18.90
N MET A 361 0.51 0.19 19.63
CA MET A 361 0.62 1.63 19.42
C MET A 361 2.05 2.14 19.61
N ALA A 362 2.74 1.65 20.66
CA ALA A 362 4.14 1.99 20.90
C ALA A 362 5.03 1.43 19.80
N TYR A 363 4.82 0.19 19.37
CA TYR A 363 5.55 -0.42 18.27
C TYR A 363 5.41 0.40 16.98
N LEU A 364 4.18 0.74 16.55
CA LEU A 364 3.93 1.53 15.33
C LEU A 364 4.64 2.90 15.38
N THR A 365 4.58 3.57 16.53
CA THR A 365 5.27 4.86 16.72
C THR A 365 6.79 4.70 16.64
N LEU A 366 7.36 3.66 17.27
CA LEU A 366 8.81 3.39 17.21
C LEU A 366 9.25 2.93 15.81
N ALA A 367 8.41 2.19 15.08
CA ALA A 367 8.68 1.81 13.70
C ALA A 367 8.78 3.05 12.80
N ASN A 368 7.83 3.98 12.88
CA ASN A 368 7.89 5.24 12.12
C ASN A 368 9.13 6.07 12.52
N LYS A 369 9.41 6.18 13.82
CA LYS A 369 10.61 6.88 14.30
C LYS A 369 11.90 6.27 13.73
N LEU A 370 12.03 4.95 13.77
CA LEU A 370 13.18 4.23 13.24
C LEU A 370 13.31 4.43 11.72
N ILE A 371 12.22 4.24 10.99
CA ILE A 371 12.20 4.34 9.52
C ILE A 371 12.73 5.71 9.07
N HIS A 372 12.21 6.80 9.67
CA HIS A 372 12.63 8.16 9.31
C HIS A 372 14.02 8.53 9.86
N SER A 373 14.51 7.87 10.90
CA SER A 373 15.90 8.08 11.36
C SER A 373 16.91 7.37 10.45
N VAL A 374 16.56 6.18 9.94
CA VAL A 374 17.39 5.42 8.98
C VAL A 374 17.37 6.06 7.59
N TYR A 375 16.18 6.48 7.14
CA TYR A 375 16.00 7.14 5.85
C TYR A 375 15.00 8.30 6.01
N PRO A 376 15.47 9.56 6.14
CA PRO A 376 14.59 10.71 6.38
C PRO A 376 13.56 10.98 5.30
N ASP A 377 13.86 10.59 4.04
CA ASP A 377 12.95 10.72 2.90
C ASP A 377 11.99 9.54 2.75
N ALA A 378 11.97 8.61 3.69
CA ALA A 378 11.07 7.47 3.68
C ALA A 378 9.59 7.90 3.66
N ILE A 379 8.76 7.02 3.11
CA ILE A 379 7.31 7.18 3.05
C ILE A 379 6.67 6.09 3.90
N THR A 380 5.80 6.46 4.83
CA THR A 380 5.03 5.51 5.62
C THR A 380 3.53 5.75 5.44
N ILE A 381 2.81 4.69 5.08
CA ILE A 381 1.38 4.71 4.81
C ILE A 381 0.70 3.69 5.72
N ALA A 382 -0.33 4.10 6.44
CA ALA A 382 -1.13 3.20 7.28
C ALA A 382 -2.41 2.76 6.55
N GLU A 383 -2.63 1.45 6.48
CA GLU A 383 -3.96 0.91 6.18
C GLU A 383 -4.75 0.84 7.48
N GLU A 384 -5.68 1.77 7.66
CA GLU A 384 -6.42 1.91 8.90
C GLU A 384 -7.84 2.44 8.65
N VAL A 385 -8.84 1.65 9.00
CA VAL A 385 -10.26 1.90 8.70
C VAL A 385 -11.03 2.58 9.82
N SER A 386 -10.53 2.51 11.08
CA SER A 386 -11.30 3.02 12.23
C SER A 386 -11.37 4.55 12.30
N GLY A 387 -10.40 5.25 11.73
CA GLY A 387 -10.26 6.69 11.83
C GLY A 387 -9.50 7.16 13.09
N MET A 388 -8.62 6.32 13.67
CA MET A 388 -7.82 6.65 14.86
C MET A 388 -7.16 8.03 14.72
N PRO A 389 -7.47 8.99 15.62
CA PRO A 389 -6.91 10.33 15.54
C PRO A 389 -5.38 10.37 15.73
N GLY A 390 -4.70 11.16 14.91
CA GLY A 390 -3.28 11.38 15.00
C GLY A 390 -2.43 10.27 14.34
N LEU A 391 -3.04 9.36 13.59
CA LEU A 391 -2.29 8.27 12.95
C LEU A 391 -1.24 8.82 11.97
N ALA A 392 -1.63 9.74 11.10
CA ALA A 392 -0.73 10.40 10.16
C ALA A 392 -0.33 11.82 10.63
N ALA A 393 -0.12 11.98 11.94
CA ALA A 393 0.37 13.20 12.54
C ALA A 393 1.78 12.98 13.14
N PRO A 394 2.61 14.04 13.23
CA PRO A 394 3.95 13.98 13.82
C PRO A 394 3.95 13.44 15.25
N ILE A 395 4.99 12.67 15.59
CA ILE A 395 5.13 12.06 16.92
C ILE A 395 5.19 13.13 18.01
N GLU A 396 5.94 14.20 17.79
CA GLU A 396 6.09 15.34 18.71
C GLU A 396 4.78 16.11 18.95
N ASP A 397 3.84 16.04 17.99
CA ASP A 397 2.53 16.67 18.09
C ASP A 397 1.50 15.80 18.85
N GLY A 398 1.87 14.56 19.17
CA GLY A 398 1.03 13.55 19.81
C GLY A 398 0.48 12.50 18.82
N GLY A 399 1.02 12.42 17.61
CA GLY A 399 0.67 11.44 16.60
C GLY A 399 1.45 10.12 16.69
N PHE A 400 1.30 9.27 15.66
CA PHE A 400 2.03 8.00 15.50
C PHE A 400 3.20 8.10 14.51
N GLY A 401 3.27 9.20 13.74
CA GLY A 401 4.36 9.48 12.83
C GLY A 401 4.27 8.85 11.44
N PHE A 402 3.11 8.30 11.05
CA PHE A 402 2.89 7.96 9.65
C PHE A 402 2.83 9.24 8.80
N ASP A 403 3.28 9.15 7.55
CA ASP A 403 3.16 10.26 6.60
C ASP A 403 1.76 10.36 5.99
N TYR A 404 1.14 9.20 5.77
CA TYR A 404 -0.16 9.08 5.12
C TYR A 404 -1.02 7.99 5.76
N ARG A 405 -2.33 8.17 5.57
CA ARG A 405 -3.35 7.15 5.80
C ARG A 405 -4.06 6.83 4.48
N LEU A 406 -4.47 5.58 4.25
CA LEU A 406 -5.37 5.24 3.15
C LEU A 406 -6.78 5.78 3.44
N SER A 407 -7.42 6.41 2.45
CA SER A 407 -8.81 6.88 2.54
C SER A 407 -9.78 5.73 2.24
N MET A 408 -9.88 4.77 3.14
CA MET A 408 -10.64 3.53 2.94
C MET A 408 -12.16 3.74 2.82
N ASN A 409 -12.69 4.88 3.28
CA ASN A 409 -14.08 5.27 3.10
C ASN A 409 -14.45 5.51 1.63
N ILE A 410 -13.52 5.97 0.81
CA ILE A 410 -13.79 6.37 -0.59
C ILE A 410 -14.14 5.16 -1.47
N PRO A 411 -13.36 4.07 -1.55
CA PRO A 411 -13.73 2.92 -2.35
C PRO A 411 -15.01 2.24 -1.86
N ASP A 412 -15.23 2.19 -0.55
CA ASP A 412 -16.48 1.67 0.03
C ASP A 412 -17.69 2.50 -0.38
N PHE A 413 -17.55 3.83 -0.37
CA PHE A 413 -18.59 4.74 -0.83
C PHE A 413 -18.91 4.52 -2.31
N TRP A 414 -17.92 4.50 -3.20
CA TRP A 414 -18.13 4.27 -4.64
C TRP A 414 -18.76 2.92 -4.91
N THR A 415 -18.31 1.86 -4.25
CA THR A 415 -18.88 0.52 -4.38
C THR A 415 -20.35 0.49 -3.99
N LYS A 416 -20.71 1.10 -2.85
CA LYS A 416 -22.11 1.19 -2.40
C LYS A 416 -22.95 2.05 -3.34
N LEU A 417 -22.43 3.21 -3.75
CA LEU A 417 -23.16 4.12 -4.63
C LEU A 417 -23.53 3.44 -5.95
N ILE A 418 -22.57 2.72 -6.57
CA ILE A 418 -22.79 2.02 -7.84
C ILE A 418 -23.74 0.83 -7.68
N THR A 419 -23.64 0.11 -6.55
CA THR A 419 -24.39 -1.13 -6.33
C THR A 419 -25.84 -0.85 -5.90
N ASP A 420 -26.04 0.13 -5.02
CA ASP A 420 -27.30 0.34 -4.30
C ASP A 420 -28.18 1.42 -4.93
N HIS A 421 -27.59 2.30 -5.77
CA HIS A 421 -28.31 3.47 -6.33
C HIS A 421 -28.16 3.58 -7.85
N PRO A 422 -29.28 3.75 -8.59
CA PRO A 422 -29.19 4.12 -9.99
C PRO A 422 -28.64 5.54 -10.15
N ASP A 423 -28.09 5.85 -11.33
CA ASP A 423 -27.39 7.13 -11.59
C ASP A 423 -28.29 8.36 -11.30
N GLU A 424 -29.60 8.23 -11.51
CA GLU A 424 -30.60 9.26 -11.25
C GLU A 424 -30.67 9.68 -9.79
N GLU A 425 -30.26 8.81 -8.86
CA GLU A 425 -30.28 9.05 -7.41
C GLU A 425 -28.95 9.57 -6.87
N TRP A 426 -27.89 9.57 -7.67
CA TRP A 426 -26.59 10.04 -7.20
C TRP A 426 -26.66 11.50 -6.71
N SER A 427 -26.14 11.75 -5.52
CA SER A 427 -26.10 13.09 -4.90
C SER A 427 -24.70 13.69 -5.03
N PRO A 428 -24.53 14.79 -5.78
CA PRO A 428 -23.27 15.52 -5.84
C PRO A 428 -22.78 15.99 -4.47
N GLY A 429 -23.70 16.35 -3.56
CA GLY A 429 -23.38 16.73 -2.20
C GLY A 429 -22.83 15.58 -1.37
N ALA A 430 -23.40 14.37 -1.50
CA ALA A 430 -22.86 13.18 -0.85
C ALA A 430 -21.49 12.81 -1.41
N ILE A 431 -21.31 12.86 -2.73
CA ILE A 431 -20.03 12.63 -3.40
C ILE A 431 -18.97 13.63 -2.86
N TRP A 432 -19.30 14.90 -2.85
CA TRP A 432 -18.40 15.93 -2.31
C TRP A 432 -18.01 15.67 -0.86
N TYR A 433 -19.01 15.37 -0.02
CA TYR A 433 -18.78 15.11 1.40
C TYR A 433 -17.81 13.93 1.60
N GLU A 434 -18.07 12.78 0.98
CA GLU A 434 -17.23 11.59 1.17
C GLU A 434 -15.81 11.76 0.63
N LEU A 435 -15.64 12.45 -0.49
CA LEU A 435 -14.32 12.71 -1.07
C LEU A 435 -13.50 13.73 -0.28
N THR A 436 -14.13 14.59 0.53
CA THR A 436 -13.47 15.64 1.29
C THR A 436 -13.55 15.44 2.80
N ASN A 437 -14.31 14.45 3.29
CA ASN A 437 -14.45 14.13 4.72
C ASN A 437 -13.19 13.44 5.25
N ARG A 438 -12.27 14.24 5.73
CA ARG A 438 -11.00 13.80 6.32
C ARG A 438 -10.53 14.78 7.39
N ARG A 439 -9.59 14.35 8.21
CA ARG A 439 -8.93 15.23 9.18
C ARG A 439 -8.04 16.23 8.44
N GLU A 440 -8.10 17.48 8.84
CA GLU A 440 -7.29 18.56 8.23
C GLU A 440 -5.79 18.43 8.57
N ASP A 441 -5.47 17.80 9.71
CA ASP A 441 -4.12 17.64 10.24
C ASP A 441 -3.43 16.35 9.76
N GLU A 442 -4.08 15.56 8.89
CA GLU A 442 -3.53 14.31 8.35
C GLU A 442 -3.56 14.30 6.81
N LYS A 443 -2.48 13.77 6.21
CA LYS A 443 -2.43 13.51 4.77
C LYS A 443 -2.99 12.13 4.47
N THR A 444 -3.71 12.02 3.35
CA THR A 444 -4.34 10.77 2.93
C THR A 444 -3.96 10.41 1.50
N ILE A 445 -3.98 9.10 1.21
CA ILE A 445 -3.92 8.56 -0.14
C ILE A 445 -5.36 8.21 -0.55
N SER A 446 -5.89 8.93 -1.54
CA SER A 446 -7.22 8.70 -2.08
C SER A 446 -7.18 7.67 -3.19
N TYR A 447 -8.20 6.82 -3.30
CA TYR A 447 -8.31 5.83 -4.37
C TYR A 447 -9.77 5.44 -4.59
N ALA A 448 -10.11 5.12 -5.82
CA ALA A 448 -11.45 4.65 -6.16
C ALA A 448 -11.61 3.15 -5.88
N GLU A 449 -10.56 2.39 -6.13
CA GLU A 449 -10.43 0.96 -5.84
C GLU A 449 -8.96 0.56 -5.72
N SER A 450 -8.67 -0.43 -4.87
CA SER A 450 -7.38 -1.11 -4.73
C SER A 450 -7.53 -2.58 -5.14
N HIS A 451 -6.56 -3.43 -4.77
CA HIS A 451 -6.71 -4.88 -4.94
C HIS A 451 -7.88 -5.45 -4.13
N ASP A 452 -8.26 -4.85 -2.99
CA ASP A 452 -9.28 -5.37 -2.08
C ASP A 452 -10.69 -5.43 -2.70
N GLN A 453 -11.06 -4.41 -3.49
CA GLN A 453 -12.41 -4.32 -4.05
C GLN A 453 -12.69 -5.38 -5.13
N ALA A 454 -11.65 -6.00 -5.69
CA ALA A 454 -11.74 -6.99 -6.74
C ALA A 454 -11.42 -8.43 -6.28
N LEU A 455 -11.34 -8.68 -4.97
CA LEU A 455 -11.05 -10.01 -4.42
C LEU A 455 -12.17 -11.02 -4.73
N VAL A 456 -11.84 -12.29 -4.58
CA VAL A 456 -12.68 -13.44 -4.91
C VAL A 456 -14.15 -13.23 -4.59
N GLY A 457 -14.99 -13.33 -5.64
CA GLY A 457 -16.45 -13.18 -5.53
C GLY A 457 -16.95 -11.73 -5.58
N ASP A 458 -16.05 -10.77 -5.65
CA ASP A 458 -16.39 -9.35 -5.82
C ASP A 458 -16.01 -8.84 -7.23
N LYS A 459 -16.29 -7.57 -7.52
CA LYS A 459 -16.16 -6.98 -8.86
C LYS A 459 -15.41 -5.66 -8.80
N THR A 460 -14.58 -5.40 -9.81
CA THR A 460 -14.02 -4.07 -10.08
C THR A 460 -15.12 -3.03 -10.34
N LEU A 461 -14.80 -1.75 -10.21
CA LEU A 461 -15.77 -0.67 -10.50
C LEU A 461 -16.29 -0.77 -11.93
N ILE A 462 -15.43 -0.94 -12.91
CA ILE A 462 -15.85 -1.08 -14.30
C ILE A 462 -16.76 -2.30 -14.52
N PHE A 463 -16.49 -3.41 -13.82
CA PHE A 463 -17.34 -4.60 -13.90
C PHE A 463 -18.72 -4.36 -13.24
N ARG A 464 -18.79 -3.59 -12.15
CA ARG A 464 -20.07 -3.19 -11.57
C ARG A 464 -20.88 -2.28 -12.49
N LEU A 465 -20.19 -1.41 -13.23
CA LEU A 465 -20.79 -0.45 -14.14
C LEU A 465 -21.27 -1.06 -15.47
N ALA A 466 -20.49 -1.97 -16.08
CA ALA A 466 -20.73 -2.52 -17.41
C ALA A 466 -21.27 -3.96 -17.40
N ASP A 467 -21.06 -4.71 -16.30
CA ASP A 467 -21.36 -6.13 -16.17
C ASP A 467 -20.84 -6.95 -17.37
N ALA A 468 -21.62 -7.86 -17.93
CA ALA A 468 -21.22 -8.73 -19.05
C ALA A 468 -20.88 -7.96 -20.35
N ASP A 469 -21.37 -6.72 -20.50
CA ASP A 469 -21.09 -5.90 -21.68
C ASP A 469 -19.59 -5.59 -21.85
N MET A 470 -18.82 -5.59 -20.75
CA MET A 470 -17.36 -5.40 -20.82
C MET A 470 -16.63 -6.53 -21.56
N TYR A 471 -17.22 -7.71 -21.71
CA TYR A 471 -16.63 -8.81 -22.48
C TYR A 471 -16.97 -8.76 -23.97
N TRP A 472 -18.15 -8.19 -24.32
CA TRP A 472 -18.72 -8.31 -25.66
C TRP A 472 -18.80 -7.00 -26.42
N HIS A 473 -18.84 -5.87 -25.70
CA HIS A 473 -19.19 -4.57 -26.26
C HIS A 473 -18.16 -3.47 -25.99
N MET A 474 -16.92 -3.84 -25.69
CA MET A 474 -15.81 -2.89 -25.47
C MET A 474 -15.05 -2.54 -26.76
N SER A 475 -15.47 -3.00 -27.94
CA SER A 475 -14.91 -2.45 -29.18
C SER A 475 -15.65 -1.19 -29.59
N ARG A 476 -14.94 -0.25 -30.23
CA ARG A 476 -15.51 1.00 -30.74
C ARG A 476 -16.68 0.77 -31.71
N SER A 477 -16.69 -0.35 -32.44
CA SER A 477 -17.75 -0.72 -33.38
C SER A 477 -18.95 -1.42 -32.75
N SER A 478 -18.82 -1.92 -31.52
CA SER A 478 -19.85 -2.69 -30.82
C SER A 478 -20.44 -2.02 -29.57
N ARG A 479 -20.09 -0.74 -29.36
CA ARG A 479 -20.54 0.04 -28.19
C ARG A 479 -22.01 -0.01 -27.95
N THR A 480 -22.43 -0.07 -26.70
CA THR A 480 -23.81 -0.01 -26.22
C THR A 480 -23.99 1.19 -25.30
N LEU A 481 -25.21 1.54 -24.96
CA LEU A 481 -25.49 2.56 -23.94
C LEU A 481 -24.93 2.17 -22.57
N SER A 482 -24.85 0.87 -22.27
CA SER A 482 -24.26 0.36 -21.03
C SER A 482 -22.75 0.60 -20.99
N THR A 483 -22.03 0.26 -22.05
CA THR A 483 -20.57 0.52 -22.11
C THR A 483 -20.26 2.01 -22.15
N ASP A 484 -21.04 2.82 -22.85
CA ASP A 484 -20.88 4.29 -22.86
C ASP A 484 -21.08 4.89 -21.47
N ARG A 485 -22.13 4.43 -20.76
CA ARG A 485 -22.36 4.81 -19.36
C ARG A 485 -21.19 4.41 -18.47
N ALA A 486 -20.73 3.17 -18.58
CA ALA A 486 -19.65 2.64 -17.74
C ALA A 486 -18.35 3.41 -17.92
N ILE A 487 -17.92 3.63 -19.16
CA ILE A 487 -16.71 4.40 -19.51
C ILE A 487 -16.81 5.85 -19.01
N ALA A 488 -17.96 6.49 -19.18
CA ALA A 488 -18.14 7.86 -18.73
C ALA A 488 -18.05 7.98 -17.20
N LEU A 489 -18.77 7.10 -16.48
CA LEU A 489 -18.79 7.13 -15.01
C LEU A 489 -17.44 6.72 -14.39
N ASP A 490 -16.75 5.73 -14.95
CA ASP A 490 -15.42 5.34 -14.50
C ASP A 490 -14.45 6.53 -14.53
N LYS A 491 -14.43 7.29 -15.65
CA LYS A 491 -13.63 8.50 -15.78
C LYS A 491 -14.01 9.57 -14.74
N LEU A 492 -15.31 9.80 -14.50
CA LEU A 492 -15.76 10.78 -13.51
C LEU A 492 -15.36 10.39 -12.10
N ILE A 493 -15.55 9.12 -11.72
CA ILE A 493 -15.18 8.55 -10.41
C ILE A 493 -13.69 8.74 -10.16
N ARG A 494 -12.86 8.34 -11.10
CA ARG A 494 -11.39 8.41 -10.97
C ARG A 494 -10.92 9.86 -10.92
N LEU A 495 -11.43 10.74 -11.79
CA LEU A 495 -11.07 12.16 -11.79
C LEU A 495 -11.50 12.86 -10.50
N ALA A 496 -12.73 12.64 -10.03
CA ALA A 496 -13.21 13.24 -8.79
C ALA A 496 -12.38 12.79 -7.58
N THR A 497 -12.06 11.49 -7.50
CA THR A 497 -11.23 10.92 -6.43
C THR A 497 -9.80 11.49 -6.45
N ALA A 498 -9.17 11.51 -7.62
CA ALA A 498 -7.79 11.97 -7.76
C ALA A 498 -7.67 13.50 -7.52
N THR A 499 -8.64 14.28 -7.97
CA THR A 499 -8.56 15.75 -7.89
C THR A 499 -8.99 16.31 -6.53
N THR A 500 -9.61 15.51 -5.67
CA THR A 500 -9.95 15.90 -4.29
C THR A 500 -8.92 15.45 -3.24
N MET A 501 -7.88 14.69 -3.60
CA MET A 501 -6.83 14.22 -2.68
C MET A 501 -6.13 15.34 -1.91
N ASN A 502 -5.52 15.05 -0.75
CA ASN A 502 -4.65 15.99 0.00
C ASN A 502 -3.22 15.48 0.24
N GLY A 503 -2.88 14.30 -0.25
CA GLY A 503 -1.54 13.70 -0.15
C GLY A 503 -1.15 12.98 -1.42
N GLY A 504 -1.94 12.01 -1.83
CA GLY A 504 -1.68 11.23 -3.03
C GLY A 504 -2.90 10.51 -3.57
N TYR A 505 -2.68 9.80 -4.68
CA TYR A 505 -3.65 8.97 -5.36
C TYR A 505 -3.06 7.59 -5.63
N LEU A 506 -3.85 6.54 -5.44
CA LEU A 506 -3.45 5.17 -5.71
C LEU A 506 -4.36 4.57 -6.79
N ASN A 507 -3.74 3.83 -7.72
CA ASN A 507 -4.39 2.99 -8.71
C ASN A 507 -3.84 1.58 -8.62
N PHE A 508 -4.71 0.57 -8.60
CA PHE A 508 -4.29 -0.82 -8.69
C PHE A 508 -4.10 -1.25 -10.13
N MET A 509 -3.08 -2.05 -10.37
CA MET A 509 -2.66 -2.61 -11.66
C MET A 509 -3.82 -3.20 -12.48
N GLY A 510 -4.12 -2.58 -13.61
CA GLY A 510 -5.21 -2.95 -14.51
C GLY A 510 -6.45 -2.06 -14.40
N ASN A 511 -6.64 -1.37 -13.28
CA ASN A 511 -7.81 -0.50 -13.12
C ASN A 511 -7.72 0.75 -14.00
N GLU A 512 -6.52 1.19 -14.36
CA GLU A 512 -6.27 2.32 -15.27
C GLU A 512 -6.86 2.13 -16.66
N PHE A 513 -7.04 0.89 -17.10
CA PHE A 513 -7.70 0.59 -18.36
C PHE A 513 -9.03 -0.19 -18.21
N GLY A 514 -9.51 -0.37 -16.97
CA GLY A 514 -10.75 -1.08 -16.70
C GLY A 514 -10.67 -2.58 -16.99
N HIS A 515 -9.64 -3.26 -16.49
CA HIS A 515 -9.44 -4.71 -16.67
C HIS A 515 -10.72 -5.49 -16.32
N PRO A 516 -11.20 -6.39 -17.21
CA PRO A 516 -12.55 -6.96 -17.11
C PRO A 516 -12.71 -8.14 -16.16
N GLU A 517 -11.78 -8.40 -15.26
CA GLU A 517 -11.79 -9.58 -14.40
C GLU A 517 -11.53 -9.19 -12.96
N TRP A 518 -12.14 -9.94 -12.03
CA TRP A 518 -11.80 -9.90 -10.62
C TRP A 518 -10.46 -10.58 -10.36
N ILE A 519 -10.00 -10.60 -9.10
CA ILE A 519 -8.77 -11.27 -8.69
C ILE A 519 -9.12 -12.59 -7.99
N ASP A 520 -8.62 -13.70 -8.53
CA ASP A 520 -8.73 -15.02 -7.91
C ASP A 520 -7.49 -15.85 -8.24
N PHE A 521 -6.64 -16.05 -7.22
CA PHE A 521 -5.41 -16.81 -7.38
C PHE A 521 -5.67 -18.31 -7.48
N PRO A 522 -4.73 -19.10 -8.05
CA PRO A 522 -4.87 -20.55 -8.16
C PRO A 522 -5.15 -21.19 -6.81
N ARG A 523 -6.27 -21.91 -6.72
CA ARG A 523 -6.73 -22.64 -5.55
C ARG A 523 -7.60 -23.82 -5.97
N GLU A 524 -7.88 -24.77 -5.06
CA GLU A 524 -8.70 -25.93 -5.35
C GLU A 524 -10.07 -25.55 -5.95
N GLY A 525 -10.72 -24.54 -5.39
CA GLY A 525 -12.07 -24.10 -5.81
C GLY A 525 -12.17 -23.53 -7.22
N ASN A 526 -11.04 -23.13 -7.85
CA ASN A 526 -11.01 -22.69 -9.26
C ASN A 526 -10.17 -23.62 -10.16
N GLY A 527 -9.89 -24.86 -9.71
CA GLY A 527 -9.10 -25.83 -10.44
C GLY A 527 -7.64 -25.42 -10.65
N TRP A 528 -7.07 -24.65 -9.74
CA TRP A 528 -5.70 -24.13 -9.79
C TRP A 528 -5.43 -23.24 -11.01
N SER A 529 -6.46 -22.54 -11.49
CA SER A 529 -6.41 -21.69 -12.66
C SER A 529 -5.74 -20.33 -12.39
N TYR A 530 -4.87 -19.90 -13.32
CA TYR A 530 -4.30 -18.56 -13.34
C TYR A 530 -5.17 -17.55 -14.11
N HIS A 531 -6.35 -17.93 -14.58
CA HIS A 531 -7.17 -17.09 -15.46
C HIS A 531 -7.46 -15.71 -14.86
N TYR A 532 -7.76 -15.67 -13.56
CA TYR A 532 -8.04 -14.42 -12.82
C TYR A 532 -6.84 -13.88 -12.03
N ALA A 533 -5.66 -14.48 -12.18
CA ALA A 533 -4.42 -14.05 -11.54
C ALA A 533 -3.39 -13.54 -12.56
N ARG A 534 -3.87 -12.79 -13.54
CA ARG A 534 -3.08 -12.20 -14.64
C ARG A 534 -3.60 -10.81 -15.00
N ARG A 535 -2.86 -10.10 -15.86
CA ARG A 535 -3.31 -8.85 -16.47
C ARG A 535 -3.21 -8.92 -17.99
N GLN A 536 -4.33 -8.64 -18.67
CA GLN A 536 -4.43 -8.72 -20.12
C GLN A 536 -4.05 -7.37 -20.75
N TRP A 537 -2.75 -7.11 -20.84
CA TRP A 537 -2.21 -5.87 -21.38
C TRP A 537 -2.59 -5.61 -22.84
N SER A 538 -2.80 -6.67 -23.61
CA SER A 538 -3.26 -6.58 -25.01
C SER A 538 -4.59 -5.85 -25.16
N LEU A 539 -5.44 -5.82 -24.14
CA LEU A 539 -6.68 -5.05 -24.13
C LEU A 539 -6.40 -3.54 -24.16
N ALA A 540 -5.46 -3.10 -23.33
CA ALA A 540 -5.05 -1.70 -23.27
C ALA A 540 -4.24 -1.27 -24.51
N ASP A 541 -3.46 -2.19 -25.09
CA ASP A 541 -2.63 -1.92 -26.27
C ASP A 541 -3.45 -1.85 -27.58
N ASN A 542 -4.67 -2.39 -27.59
CA ASN A 542 -5.50 -2.43 -28.79
C ASN A 542 -6.34 -1.15 -28.93
N ALA A 543 -5.93 -0.27 -29.85
CA ALA A 543 -6.60 1.00 -30.13
C ALA A 543 -8.05 0.90 -30.63
N ASP A 544 -8.53 -0.30 -31.02
CA ASP A 544 -9.93 -0.52 -31.40
C ASP A 544 -10.83 -0.80 -30.18
N LEU A 545 -10.25 -0.92 -28.99
CA LEU A 545 -10.97 -1.21 -27.76
C LEU A 545 -11.08 0.02 -26.83
N LEU A 546 -12.19 0.11 -26.12
CA LEU A 546 -12.44 1.17 -25.12
C LEU A 546 -11.54 1.07 -23.88
N TYR A 547 -10.92 -0.09 -23.65
CA TYR A 547 -9.87 -0.26 -22.63
C TYR A 547 -8.66 0.65 -22.92
N HIS A 548 -8.26 0.77 -24.18
CA HIS A 548 -7.24 1.71 -24.61
C HIS A 548 -7.62 3.15 -24.28
N ASP A 549 -8.86 3.53 -24.56
CA ASP A 549 -9.35 4.88 -24.31
C ASP A 549 -9.36 5.25 -22.82
N LEU A 550 -9.68 4.28 -21.93
CA LEU A 550 -9.57 4.47 -20.48
C LEU A 550 -8.10 4.66 -20.04
N GLN A 551 -7.17 3.88 -20.58
CA GLN A 551 -5.75 4.06 -20.30
C GLN A 551 -5.22 5.43 -20.74
N GLU A 552 -5.65 5.93 -21.91
CA GLU A 552 -5.30 7.27 -22.37
C GLU A 552 -5.84 8.37 -21.44
N PHE A 553 -7.06 8.19 -20.93
CA PHE A 553 -7.64 9.08 -19.95
C PHE A 553 -6.83 9.07 -18.65
N ASP A 554 -6.51 7.88 -18.12
CA ASP A 554 -5.70 7.74 -16.89
C ASP A 554 -4.35 8.42 -17.05
N ARG A 555 -3.65 8.17 -18.15
CA ARG A 555 -2.38 8.83 -18.50
C ARG A 555 -2.50 10.35 -18.48
N ALA A 556 -3.54 10.90 -19.09
CA ALA A 556 -3.76 12.33 -19.13
C ALA A 556 -4.04 12.91 -17.73
N MET A 557 -4.86 12.23 -16.94
CA MET A 557 -5.19 12.62 -15.56
C MET A 557 -3.96 12.60 -14.65
N VAL A 558 -3.21 11.50 -14.66
CA VAL A 558 -2.02 11.32 -13.81
C VAL A 558 -0.95 12.35 -14.16
N ARG A 559 -0.64 12.51 -15.46
CA ARG A 559 0.35 13.50 -15.93
C ARG A 559 -0.07 14.94 -15.65
N PHE A 560 -1.37 15.25 -15.77
CA PHE A 560 -1.88 16.56 -15.39
C PHE A 560 -1.62 16.84 -13.91
N ILE A 561 -2.00 15.92 -13.03
CA ILE A 561 -1.82 16.08 -11.57
C ILE A 561 -0.32 16.20 -11.24
N ASP A 562 0.51 15.33 -11.78
CA ASP A 562 1.97 15.37 -11.56
C ASP A 562 2.60 16.67 -12.09
N SER A 563 2.06 17.26 -13.15
CA SER A 563 2.53 18.55 -13.68
C SER A 563 2.32 19.73 -12.72
N VAL A 564 1.40 19.59 -11.76
CA VAL A 564 1.11 20.61 -10.74
C VAL A 564 1.75 20.18 -9.42
N LYS A 565 3.06 20.42 -9.29
CA LYS A 565 3.88 19.90 -8.18
C LYS A 565 3.36 20.24 -6.78
N THR A 566 2.63 21.34 -6.63
CA THR A 566 2.01 21.76 -5.35
C THR A 566 0.57 21.28 -5.18
N PHE A 567 0.08 20.40 -6.06
CA PHE A 567 -1.33 20.01 -6.09
C PHE A 567 -1.91 19.59 -4.73
N PRO A 568 -1.24 18.76 -3.90
CA PRO A 568 -1.79 18.33 -2.60
C PRO A 568 -1.97 19.48 -1.60
N SER A 569 -1.13 20.50 -1.67
CA SER A 569 -1.17 21.66 -0.75
C SER A 569 -2.10 22.78 -1.21
N LEU A 570 -2.65 22.71 -2.43
CA LEU A 570 -3.63 23.69 -2.91
C LEU A 570 -4.94 23.51 -2.16
N HIS A 571 -5.45 24.61 -1.61
CA HIS A 571 -6.75 24.62 -0.95
C HIS A 571 -7.86 24.20 -1.92
N ILE A 572 -8.80 23.38 -1.44
CA ILE A 572 -9.99 23.00 -2.17
C ILE A 572 -11.14 23.93 -1.75
N GLU A 573 -11.75 24.60 -2.73
CA GLU A 573 -12.87 25.49 -2.51
C GLU A 573 -14.08 25.03 -3.31
N GLN A 574 -15.18 24.75 -2.63
CA GLN A 574 -16.45 24.38 -3.26
C GLN A 574 -17.10 25.63 -3.87
N TYR A 575 -17.36 25.64 -5.17
CA TYR A 575 -18.06 26.74 -5.84
C TYR A 575 -19.53 26.43 -6.12
N HIS A 576 -19.87 25.18 -6.41
CA HIS A 576 -21.22 24.83 -6.84
C HIS A 576 -21.57 23.38 -6.52
N ILE A 577 -22.77 23.17 -6.00
CA ILE A 577 -23.45 21.86 -5.91
C ILE A 577 -24.93 22.08 -6.24
N HIS A 578 -25.48 21.26 -7.15
CA HIS A 578 -26.90 21.26 -7.47
C HIS A 578 -27.44 19.85 -7.59
N GLU A 579 -28.34 19.47 -6.68
CA GLU A 579 -28.83 18.09 -6.53
C GLU A 579 -29.70 17.62 -7.71
N GLU A 580 -30.60 18.50 -8.23
CA GLU A 580 -31.49 18.15 -9.34
C GLU A 580 -30.74 18.08 -10.68
N ASP A 581 -29.81 19.02 -10.91
CA ASP A 581 -29.00 19.05 -12.13
C ASP A 581 -27.82 18.07 -12.07
N LYS A 582 -27.54 17.47 -10.91
CA LYS A 582 -26.43 16.53 -10.66
C LYS A 582 -25.06 17.15 -10.97
N THR A 583 -24.88 18.42 -10.67
CA THR A 583 -23.64 19.15 -10.97
C THR A 583 -22.86 19.48 -9.71
N LEU A 584 -21.53 19.39 -9.84
CA LEU A 584 -20.55 19.74 -8.81
C LEU A 584 -19.45 20.58 -9.45
N ALA A 585 -19.03 21.68 -8.79
CA ALA A 585 -17.84 22.39 -9.19
C ALA A 585 -17.04 22.87 -7.96
N PHE A 586 -15.71 22.71 -8.08
CA PHE A 586 -14.76 23.17 -7.05
C PHE A 586 -13.48 23.68 -7.70
N GLY A 587 -12.74 24.49 -6.97
CA GLY A 587 -11.46 25.03 -7.39
C GLY A 587 -10.29 24.52 -6.56
N ARG A 588 -9.10 24.45 -7.19
CA ARG A 588 -7.81 24.25 -6.56
C ARG A 588 -6.77 25.15 -7.22
N GLY A 589 -6.34 26.21 -6.55
CA GLY A 589 -5.46 27.20 -7.13
C GLY A 589 -6.12 27.85 -8.37
N ASP A 590 -5.44 27.77 -9.52
CA ASP A 590 -5.98 28.29 -10.78
C ASP A 590 -6.79 27.27 -11.58
N TYR A 591 -7.05 26.09 -11.02
CA TYR A 591 -7.80 25.04 -11.70
C TYR A 591 -9.23 24.98 -11.18
N LEU A 592 -10.16 24.84 -12.12
CA LEU A 592 -11.60 24.63 -11.89
C LEU A 592 -11.99 23.25 -12.39
N PHE A 593 -12.62 22.47 -11.52
CA PHE A 593 -13.14 21.13 -11.79
C PHE A 593 -14.66 21.19 -11.82
N VAL A 594 -15.26 20.78 -12.91
CA VAL A 594 -16.73 20.81 -13.11
C VAL A 594 -17.21 19.43 -13.54
N PHE A 595 -18.17 18.89 -12.83
CA PHE A 595 -18.75 17.58 -13.06
C PHE A 595 -20.25 17.71 -13.33
N ASN A 596 -20.72 16.98 -14.32
CA ASN A 596 -22.14 16.70 -14.56
C ASN A 596 -22.37 15.19 -14.44
N PHE A 597 -22.91 14.73 -13.34
CA PHE A 597 -23.26 13.33 -13.09
C PHE A 597 -24.64 12.96 -13.64
N HIS A 598 -25.38 13.91 -14.22
CA HIS A 598 -26.75 13.66 -14.70
C HIS A 598 -26.74 12.61 -15.82
N PRO A 599 -27.60 11.55 -15.73
CA PRO A 599 -27.56 10.43 -16.68
C PRO A 599 -27.92 10.80 -18.12
N THR A 600 -28.76 11.83 -18.33
CA THR A 600 -29.31 12.14 -19.65
C THR A 600 -29.37 13.63 -19.97
N ARG A 601 -29.21 14.52 -18.97
CA ARG A 601 -29.34 15.97 -19.17
C ARG A 601 -28.03 16.62 -19.44
N SER A 602 -27.89 17.19 -20.62
CA SER A 602 -26.84 18.16 -20.95
C SER A 602 -27.33 19.57 -20.66
N HIS A 603 -26.49 20.39 -20.07
CA HIS A 603 -26.81 21.76 -19.71
C HIS A 603 -26.15 22.74 -20.70
N VAL A 604 -26.93 23.56 -21.33
CA VAL A 604 -26.48 24.60 -22.26
C VAL A 604 -26.40 25.94 -21.52
N ASP A 605 -25.29 26.64 -21.66
CA ASP A 605 -25.09 27.98 -21.07
C ASP A 605 -25.25 27.97 -19.53
N TYR A 606 -24.73 26.90 -18.87
CA TYR A 606 -24.90 26.65 -17.46
C TYR A 606 -24.03 27.58 -16.61
N PRO A 607 -24.59 28.40 -15.72
CA PRO A 607 -23.83 29.37 -14.96
C PRO A 607 -23.21 28.76 -13.70
N ILE A 608 -21.92 28.93 -13.51
CA ILE A 608 -21.19 28.58 -12.28
C ILE A 608 -20.46 29.83 -11.82
N ASN A 609 -20.65 30.23 -10.55
CA ASN A 609 -19.92 31.37 -9.98
C ASN A 609 -18.52 30.95 -9.55
N VAL A 610 -17.52 31.48 -10.24
CA VAL A 610 -16.10 31.15 -10.05
C VAL A 610 -15.27 32.44 -9.97
N PRO A 611 -14.00 32.40 -9.53
CA PRO A 611 -13.13 33.56 -9.58
C PRO A 611 -13.09 34.21 -10.98
N GLU A 612 -13.18 35.52 -11.03
CA GLU A 612 -13.19 36.27 -12.30
C GLU A 612 -11.94 35.96 -13.14
N GLY A 613 -12.13 35.75 -14.43
CA GLY A 613 -11.03 35.47 -15.34
C GLY A 613 -11.45 34.80 -16.66
N ALA A 614 -10.46 34.44 -17.44
CA ALA A 614 -10.60 33.63 -18.64
C ALA A 614 -10.09 32.20 -18.36
N TYR A 615 -10.80 31.21 -18.83
CA TYR A 615 -10.55 29.81 -18.56
C TYR A 615 -10.34 29.03 -19.86
N THR A 616 -9.35 28.14 -19.88
CA THR A 616 -9.08 27.22 -20.99
C THR A 616 -9.23 25.78 -20.53
N VAL A 617 -9.77 24.91 -21.39
CA VAL A 617 -9.93 23.50 -21.08
C VAL A 617 -8.56 22.80 -21.03
N VAL A 618 -8.32 22.00 -19.99
CA VAL A 618 -7.11 21.19 -19.80
C VAL A 618 -7.44 19.71 -19.98
N ILE A 619 -8.57 19.26 -19.41
CA ILE A 619 -9.10 17.90 -19.59
C ILE A 619 -10.59 18.01 -19.87
N ASP A 620 -11.02 17.32 -20.91
CA ASP A 620 -12.42 17.02 -21.24
C ASP A 620 -12.60 15.50 -21.23
N THR A 621 -13.41 14.98 -20.32
CA THR A 621 -13.64 13.52 -20.23
C THR A 621 -14.43 12.97 -21.42
N ASP A 622 -15.10 13.85 -22.21
CA ASP A 622 -15.80 13.48 -23.43
C ASP A 622 -14.92 13.59 -24.69
N CYS A 623 -13.64 13.90 -24.53
CA CYS A 623 -12.69 13.92 -25.66
C CYS A 623 -12.66 12.57 -26.38
N LYS A 624 -12.58 12.61 -27.70
CA LYS A 624 -12.53 11.40 -28.55
C LYS A 624 -11.34 10.50 -28.25
N ALA A 625 -10.21 11.09 -27.81
CA ALA A 625 -9.04 10.33 -27.40
C ALA A 625 -9.30 9.44 -26.17
N PHE A 626 -10.31 9.77 -25.37
CA PHE A 626 -10.73 9.05 -24.17
C PHE A 626 -12.04 8.27 -24.38
N GLY A 627 -12.37 7.94 -25.62
CA GLY A 627 -13.58 7.21 -25.98
C GLY A 627 -14.87 8.03 -25.90
N GLY A 628 -14.79 9.34 -25.74
CA GLY A 628 -15.93 10.25 -25.73
C GLY A 628 -16.45 10.61 -27.13
N TYR A 629 -17.46 11.46 -27.18
CA TYR A 629 -18.10 11.91 -28.41
C TYR A 629 -17.53 13.21 -28.96
N GLY A 630 -16.75 13.95 -28.15
CA GLY A 630 -16.15 15.23 -28.50
C GLY A 630 -17.19 16.32 -28.69
N LEU A 631 -18.13 16.42 -27.74
CA LEU A 631 -19.22 17.40 -27.75
C LEU A 631 -18.76 18.78 -27.31
N ILE A 632 -17.56 18.90 -26.74
CA ILE A 632 -16.98 20.14 -26.26
C ILE A 632 -15.88 20.59 -27.21
N ASP A 633 -15.87 21.88 -27.51
CA ASP A 633 -14.79 22.53 -28.24
C ASP A 633 -13.74 23.01 -27.20
N ASP A 634 -12.69 22.23 -27.03
CA ASP A 634 -11.59 22.48 -26.08
C ASP A 634 -10.65 23.62 -26.51
N SER A 635 -10.81 24.13 -27.73
CA SER A 635 -10.09 25.30 -28.22
C SER A 635 -10.68 26.65 -27.73
N LEU A 636 -11.89 26.63 -27.16
CA LEU A 636 -12.59 27.82 -26.69
C LEU A 636 -11.96 28.37 -25.40
N ILE A 637 -11.96 29.68 -25.32
CA ILE A 637 -11.64 30.41 -24.08
C ILE A 637 -12.95 30.86 -23.45
N TYR A 638 -13.26 30.37 -22.27
CA TYR A 638 -14.44 30.73 -21.52
C TYR A 638 -14.14 31.91 -20.61
N ALA A 639 -14.81 33.03 -20.80
CA ALA A 639 -14.62 34.20 -19.95
C ALA A 639 -15.81 34.36 -18.99
N THR A 640 -15.52 34.72 -17.75
CA THR A 640 -16.56 35.10 -16.80
C THR A 640 -17.26 36.38 -17.23
N GLN A 641 -18.52 36.48 -16.91
CA GLN A 641 -19.22 37.78 -16.98
C GLN A 641 -18.70 38.70 -15.86
N PRO A 642 -18.83 40.03 -16.01
CA PRO A 642 -18.38 40.96 -14.96
C PRO A 642 -19.03 40.62 -13.59
N ALA A 643 -18.22 40.64 -12.53
CA ALA A 643 -18.72 40.41 -11.18
C ALA A 643 -19.66 41.53 -10.71
N GLU A 644 -20.75 41.17 -10.03
CA GLU A 644 -21.68 42.18 -9.46
C GLU A 644 -21.06 42.97 -8.27
N LYS A 645 -20.07 42.36 -7.59
CA LYS A 645 -19.34 43.01 -6.47
C LYS A 645 -17.85 42.83 -6.63
N ALA A 646 -17.08 43.86 -6.34
CA ALA A 646 -15.64 43.80 -6.31
C ALA A 646 -15.15 42.86 -5.21
N GLY A 647 -14.21 41.98 -5.55
CA GLY A 647 -13.50 41.12 -4.57
C GLY A 647 -12.28 41.83 -3.96
N THR A 648 -11.65 41.15 -3.02
CA THR A 648 -10.34 41.53 -2.45
C THR A 648 -9.28 40.50 -2.83
N ALA A 649 -8.01 40.83 -2.61
CA ALA A 649 -6.92 39.86 -2.86
C ALA A 649 -7.06 38.56 -2.06
N ALA A 650 -7.67 38.62 -0.86
CA ALA A 650 -7.93 37.47 0.00
C ALA A 650 -9.26 36.74 -0.34
N CYS A 651 -10.18 37.40 -1.04
CA CYS A 651 -11.46 36.86 -1.47
C CYS A 651 -11.77 37.42 -2.86
N PRO A 652 -11.37 36.76 -3.94
CA PRO A 652 -11.59 37.21 -5.31
C PRO A 652 -13.09 37.34 -5.59
N ALA A 653 -13.46 38.29 -6.45
CA ALA A 653 -14.83 38.40 -6.92
C ALA A 653 -15.24 37.11 -7.65
N LEU A 654 -16.38 36.57 -7.27
CA LEU A 654 -17.00 35.49 -8.01
C LEU A 654 -17.90 36.05 -9.12
N ALA A 655 -17.77 35.49 -10.29
CA ALA A 655 -18.51 35.90 -11.48
C ALA A 655 -19.04 34.69 -12.25
N PRO A 656 -20.19 34.79 -12.91
CA PRO A 656 -20.74 33.67 -13.66
C PRO A 656 -19.86 33.29 -14.84
N LEU A 657 -19.40 32.04 -14.85
CA LEU A 657 -18.81 31.36 -16.00
C LEU A 657 -19.89 30.49 -16.63
N ARG A 658 -20.13 30.64 -17.93
CA ARG A 658 -21.16 29.89 -18.63
C ARG A 658 -20.55 28.78 -19.46
N LEU A 659 -20.96 27.54 -19.21
CA LEU A 659 -20.40 26.35 -19.82
C LEU A 659 -21.49 25.51 -20.50
N TYR A 660 -21.09 24.78 -21.52
CA TYR A 660 -21.84 23.61 -21.99
C TYR A 660 -21.34 22.38 -21.22
N LEU A 661 -22.23 21.70 -20.52
CA LEU A 661 -21.94 20.52 -19.70
C LEU A 661 -22.72 19.31 -20.23
N PRO A 662 -22.16 18.48 -21.11
CA PRO A 662 -22.79 17.26 -21.53
C PRO A 662 -23.10 16.31 -20.36
N ALA A 663 -24.09 15.43 -20.53
CA ALA A 663 -24.43 14.42 -19.53
C ALA A 663 -23.25 13.47 -19.28
N ARG A 664 -23.01 13.10 -18.03
CA ARG A 664 -21.88 12.21 -17.57
C ARG A 664 -20.52 12.69 -18.06
N THR A 665 -20.24 13.99 -17.95
CA THR A 665 -18.94 14.56 -18.31
C THR A 665 -18.35 15.39 -17.20
N ALA A 666 -17.03 15.54 -17.26
CA ALA A 666 -16.30 16.48 -16.41
C ALA A 666 -15.31 17.29 -17.24
N LEU A 667 -15.10 18.52 -16.79
CA LEU A 667 -14.13 19.46 -17.35
C LEU A 667 -13.13 19.86 -16.26
N VAL A 668 -11.86 19.87 -16.62
CA VAL A 668 -10.82 20.59 -15.88
C VAL A 668 -10.45 21.82 -16.69
N LEU A 669 -10.62 22.99 -16.09
CA LEU A 669 -10.28 24.26 -16.71
C LEU A 669 -9.18 24.95 -15.92
N LYS A 670 -8.29 25.64 -16.63
CA LYS A 670 -7.24 26.47 -16.03
C LYS A 670 -7.60 27.93 -16.22
N ARG A 671 -7.60 28.70 -15.13
CA ARG A 671 -7.73 30.15 -15.18
C ARG A 671 -6.45 30.78 -15.71
N ASN A 672 -6.56 31.58 -16.76
CA ASN A 672 -5.46 32.35 -17.29
C ASN A 672 -5.23 33.57 -16.40
N THR A 673 -4.25 33.51 -15.53
CA THR A 673 -3.80 34.67 -14.75
C THR A 673 -2.94 35.52 -15.70
N ASN A 674 -3.51 36.62 -16.18
CA ASN A 674 -2.69 37.60 -16.87
C ASN A 674 -1.64 38.14 -15.86
N ASN A 675 -0.36 37.93 -16.16
CA ASN A 675 0.75 38.62 -15.50
C ASN A 675 0.72 40.11 -15.76
#